data_a3df18f8d83fe3744a2e270fe15fe976
#
_entry.id   a3df18f8d83fe3744a2e270fe15fe976
#
_cell.length_a   1.000
_cell.length_b   1.000
_cell.length_c   1.000
_cell.angle_alpha   90.00
_cell.angle_beta   90.00
_cell.angle_gamma   90.00
#
_symmetry.space_group_name_H-M   'P 1'
#
loop_
_entity.id
_entity.type
_entity.pdbx_description
1 polymer ?
#
loop_
_entity_poly.entity_id
_entity_poly.type
_entity_poly.pdbx_seq_one_letter_code
_entity_poly.pdbx_strand_id
1 'polypeptide(L)'
;MKLPVLPVYYYHDHFTEMLDIVSDTYGAVLTDRHRAFIATFATISKDAQCLLIRMINRRGSIFRQSAFRYAEISNPGRAVAVLRALGYVRSLAHSDYASFIVCHAKEALTKAGKDAGLTDLRTSWAKGKVVEYYLANVSFETAYHHCGGDDFIALGDTAPVEFLLYLYFGKTERDLKNFALRDLGILRTNKNANLSARFTDAEEAHASFHYSRLLDRFEIKSEVTFRASISEILDGPECTTDYAEELKSRAAHKAGQFFEKDGEKGIAIQLYRAGSSFVCNERLTRLLYSTGDKKGSEELLRRMIDDPASDDEFVFANDFYARKFNGRRTGLCTELLRAGHTVTVDDSWRGNPEAGVAGVMRRQGRTVFYAENKLWHCLFGLLFWEELFESGQLHSSFDWVPHCLKDKSFARLFARDIDAKLSAVSSQSVLALILRTIAGKWGTPNGLFAWDHIDMDAIRPLLAAHPGGVSTILRLMSEDFRAMRDGFPDLMIEFNGEVAFLEVKAEGDAVRRNQLTRLRQLSSAGIKAEIVRVDFRFDPDQEYVVVDIETTGSWSNGDRVTEIGAVKIRNHEIVDEWTSLINPQRSIPAAITRLTGITNAMVRDAPLFAEIADSFMQFMGDGIFVAHNVNFDYGFLSGEYERLERRFRFPKLCTCATMRKQFPGHKSYSLANLCDVYDIDLKGHHRALCDARAAAHLLNLINGKRDTGPATLAEQAA
;
A
#
# COMPACT_ATOMS: atom_id res chain seq x y z
N MET A 1 -24.82 1.37 -11.60
CA MET A 1 -24.60 1.98 -12.94
C MET A 1 -24.25 0.89 -13.94
N LYS A 2 -24.90 0.79 -15.11
CA LYS A 2 -24.41 -0.09 -16.19
C LYS A 2 -23.15 0.53 -16.77
N LEU A 3 -22.06 -0.23 -16.81
CA LEU A 3 -20.83 0.20 -17.46
C LEU A 3 -21.09 0.44 -18.97
N PRO A 4 -20.49 1.47 -19.59
CA PRO A 4 -20.58 1.68 -21.01
C PRO A 4 -20.01 0.49 -21.78
N VAL A 5 -20.55 0.21 -22.97
CA VAL A 5 -20.03 -0.86 -23.85
C VAL A 5 -18.89 -0.28 -24.66
N LEU A 6 -17.71 -0.88 -24.59
CA LEU A 6 -16.56 -0.47 -25.37
C LEU A 6 -16.81 -0.75 -26.88
N PRO A 7 -16.40 0.16 -27.79
CA PRO A 7 -16.40 -0.10 -29.22
C PRO A 7 -15.57 -1.33 -29.59
N VAL A 8 -15.90 -1.99 -30.69
CA VAL A 8 -15.21 -3.24 -31.13
C VAL A 8 -13.72 -3.02 -31.35
N TYR A 9 -13.33 -1.84 -31.83
CA TYR A 9 -11.94 -1.48 -32.13
C TYR A 9 -11.27 -0.63 -31.06
N TYR A 10 -11.83 -0.54 -29.84
CA TYR A 10 -11.32 0.34 -28.77
C TYR A 10 -9.81 0.25 -28.55
N TYR A 11 -9.25 -0.97 -28.57
CA TYR A 11 -7.82 -1.21 -28.35
C TYR A 11 -6.94 -0.74 -29.53
N HIS A 12 -7.48 -0.76 -30.74
CA HIS A 12 -6.82 -0.23 -31.94
C HIS A 12 -6.77 1.31 -31.87
N ASP A 13 -7.89 1.94 -31.52
CA ASP A 13 -7.99 3.38 -31.41
C ASP A 13 -7.05 3.90 -30.30
N HIS A 14 -6.98 3.19 -29.16
CA HIS A 14 -6.03 3.51 -28.08
C HIS A 14 -4.57 3.37 -28.50
N PHE A 15 -4.24 2.34 -29.26
CA PHE A 15 -2.87 2.14 -29.71
C PHE A 15 -2.47 3.22 -30.73
N THR A 16 -3.39 3.61 -31.60
CA THR A 16 -3.18 4.72 -32.55
C THR A 16 -3.02 6.05 -31.82
N GLU A 17 -3.91 6.36 -30.84
CA GLU A 17 -3.78 7.53 -29.95
C GLU A 17 -2.39 7.60 -29.31
N MET A 18 -1.89 6.48 -28.80
CA MET A 18 -0.55 6.40 -28.19
C MET A 18 0.54 6.67 -29.22
N LEU A 19 0.47 6.06 -30.42
CA LEU A 19 1.47 6.28 -31.47
C LEU A 19 1.51 7.75 -31.93
N ASP A 20 0.36 8.39 -32.10
CA ASP A 20 0.24 9.79 -32.50
C ASP A 20 0.91 10.69 -31.43
N ILE A 21 0.54 10.52 -30.17
CA ILE A 21 1.13 11.30 -29.06
C ILE A 21 2.65 11.10 -28.98
N VAL A 22 3.13 9.84 -29.09
CA VAL A 22 4.58 9.56 -29.03
C VAL A 22 5.30 10.16 -30.24
N SER A 23 4.71 10.09 -31.43
CA SER A 23 5.28 10.66 -32.65
C SER A 23 5.43 12.18 -32.54
N ASP A 24 4.39 12.85 -32.06
CA ASP A 24 4.35 14.31 -31.92
C ASP A 24 5.27 14.82 -30.81
N THR A 25 5.33 14.06 -29.68
CA THR A 25 6.02 14.51 -28.47
C THR A 25 7.51 14.15 -28.47
N TYR A 26 7.88 13.00 -29.02
CA TYR A 26 9.23 12.42 -28.86
C TYR A 26 10.05 12.37 -30.16
N GLY A 27 9.76 13.21 -31.14
CA GLY A 27 10.44 13.22 -32.44
C GLY A 27 11.98 13.24 -32.39
N ALA A 28 12.57 13.92 -31.40
CA ALA A 28 14.04 13.96 -31.20
C ALA A 28 14.62 12.67 -30.59
N VAL A 29 13.81 11.89 -29.86
CA VAL A 29 14.21 10.66 -29.15
C VAL A 29 14.07 9.43 -30.03
N LEU A 30 13.16 9.45 -31.01
CA LEU A 30 12.89 8.32 -31.88
C LEU A 30 14.03 8.07 -32.86
N THR A 31 14.48 6.82 -32.93
CA THR A 31 15.44 6.36 -33.97
C THR A 31 14.69 6.05 -35.27
N ASP A 32 15.46 5.87 -36.36
CA ASP A 32 14.88 5.48 -37.68
C ASP A 32 14.09 4.18 -37.61
N ARG A 33 14.49 3.24 -36.76
CA ARG A 33 13.79 1.98 -36.53
C ARG A 33 12.39 2.20 -35.90
N HIS A 34 12.27 3.13 -34.97
CA HIS A 34 10.99 3.51 -34.37
C HIS A 34 10.08 4.20 -35.37
N ARG A 35 10.63 5.15 -36.16
CA ARG A 35 9.88 5.84 -37.22
C ARG A 35 9.41 4.88 -38.31
N ALA A 36 10.29 3.95 -38.72
CA ALA A 36 9.95 2.90 -39.68
C ALA A 36 8.81 2.00 -39.18
N PHE A 37 8.80 1.63 -37.90
CA PHE A 37 7.70 0.88 -37.31
C PHE A 37 6.39 1.68 -37.41
N ILE A 38 6.36 2.94 -36.96
CA ILE A 38 5.16 3.80 -36.96
C ILE A 38 4.62 3.94 -38.41
N ALA A 39 5.49 4.23 -39.36
CA ALA A 39 5.12 4.37 -40.78
C ALA A 39 4.58 3.06 -41.35
N THR A 40 5.23 1.94 -41.08
CA THR A 40 4.78 0.62 -41.54
C THR A 40 3.45 0.25 -40.93
N PHE A 41 3.27 0.47 -39.60
CA PHE A 41 2.01 0.20 -38.92
C PHE A 41 0.85 0.97 -39.53
N ALA A 42 1.04 2.23 -39.90
CA ALA A 42 0.03 3.04 -40.54
C ALA A 42 -0.41 2.54 -41.95
N THR A 43 0.45 1.80 -42.65
CA THR A 43 0.20 1.34 -44.02
C THR A 43 -0.35 -0.08 -44.16
N ILE A 44 -0.20 -0.93 -43.14
CA ILE A 44 -0.72 -2.30 -43.17
C ILE A 44 -2.23 -2.35 -42.97
N SER A 45 -2.85 -3.46 -43.40
CA SER A 45 -4.30 -3.63 -43.27
C SER A 45 -4.78 -3.56 -41.81
N LYS A 46 -5.98 -3.06 -41.59
CA LYS A 46 -6.58 -2.96 -40.24
C LYS A 46 -6.62 -4.33 -39.52
N ASP A 47 -6.87 -5.42 -40.25
CA ASP A 47 -6.81 -6.79 -39.70
C ASP A 47 -5.42 -7.12 -39.15
N ALA A 48 -4.35 -6.75 -39.88
CA ALA A 48 -2.97 -6.98 -39.44
C ALA A 48 -2.60 -6.07 -38.25
N GLN A 49 -3.03 -4.80 -38.26
CA GLN A 49 -2.86 -3.89 -37.11
C GLN A 49 -3.53 -4.47 -35.85
N CYS A 50 -4.80 -4.84 -35.95
CA CYS A 50 -5.57 -5.43 -34.85
C CYS A 50 -4.94 -6.71 -34.33
N LEU A 51 -4.49 -7.62 -35.20
CA LEU A 51 -3.86 -8.85 -34.81
C LEU A 51 -2.53 -8.60 -34.07
N LEU A 52 -1.68 -7.70 -34.58
CA LEU A 52 -0.41 -7.34 -33.94
C LEU A 52 -0.64 -6.77 -32.53
N ILE A 53 -1.59 -5.84 -32.35
CA ILE A 53 -1.92 -5.27 -31.04
C ILE A 53 -2.43 -6.36 -30.09
N ARG A 54 -3.31 -7.26 -30.57
CA ARG A 54 -3.82 -8.39 -29.78
C ARG A 54 -2.70 -9.31 -29.29
N MET A 55 -1.68 -9.53 -30.13
CA MET A 55 -0.53 -10.37 -29.76
C MET A 55 0.39 -9.67 -28.76
N ILE A 56 0.71 -8.39 -29.00
CA ILE A 56 1.57 -7.59 -28.11
C ILE A 56 0.95 -7.43 -26.70
N ASN A 57 -0.37 -7.27 -26.63
CA ASN A 57 -1.08 -7.09 -25.35
C ASN A 57 -1.26 -8.39 -24.54
N ARG A 58 -0.88 -9.53 -25.06
CA ARG A 58 -0.98 -10.82 -24.34
C ARG A 58 0.32 -11.14 -23.61
N ARG A 59 0.18 -11.81 -22.48
CA ARG A 59 1.32 -12.42 -21.81
C ARG A 59 1.83 -13.61 -22.61
N GLY A 60 3.10 -13.59 -22.98
CA GLY A 60 3.77 -14.63 -23.77
C GLY A 60 4.07 -14.19 -25.20
N SER A 61 5.05 -14.85 -25.80
CA SER A 61 5.55 -14.55 -27.15
C SER A 61 5.11 -15.57 -28.20
N ILE A 62 4.38 -16.64 -27.80
CA ILE A 62 4.00 -17.76 -28.67
C ILE A 62 2.49 -17.85 -28.74
N PHE A 63 1.96 -18.01 -29.96
CA PHE A 63 0.53 -18.00 -30.23
C PHE A 63 0.14 -19.13 -31.17
N ARG A 64 -1.01 -19.73 -30.89
CA ARG A 64 -1.60 -20.74 -31.76
C ARG A 64 -2.43 -20.06 -32.85
N GLN A 65 -2.09 -20.26 -34.14
CA GLN A 65 -2.75 -19.59 -35.25
C GLN A 65 -4.23 -20.02 -35.38
N SER A 66 -4.54 -21.30 -35.19
CA SER A 66 -5.93 -21.81 -35.23
C SER A 66 -6.83 -21.26 -34.10
N ALA A 67 -6.25 -20.66 -33.08
CA ALA A 67 -6.99 -20.01 -31.98
C ALA A 67 -7.36 -18.54 -32.25
N PHE A 68 -6.94 -17.95 -33.35
CA PHE A 68 -7.28 -16.58 -33.72
C PHE A 68 -8.72 -16.50 -34.24
N ARG A 69 -9.66 -16.28 -33.33
CA ARG A 69 -11.10 -16.13 -33.59
C ARG A 69 -11.59 -14.82 -33.02
N TYR A 70 -11.36 -13.73 -33.77
CA TYR A 70 -11.76 -12.37 -33.39
C TYR A 70 -12.82 -11.89 -34.37
N ALA A 71 -13.95 -11.37 -33.86
CA ALA A 71 -15.06 -10.93 -34.68
C ALA A 71 -14.68 -9.73 -35.58
N GLU A 72 -13.71 -8.92 -35.13
CA GLU A 72 -13.25 -7.73 -35.84
C GLU A 72 -12.12 -8.01 -36.86
N ILE A 73 -11.56 -9.22 -36.89
CA ILE A 73 -10.49 -9.61 -37.83
C ILE A 73 -11.07 -10.59 -38.83
N SER A 74 -11.32 -10.10 -40.04
CA SER A 74 -12.00 -10.88 -41.08
C SER A 74 -11.16 -12.00 -41.65
N ASN A 75 -9.84 -11.80 -41.76
CA ASN A 75 -8.91 -12.83 -42.29
C ASN A 75 -7.62 -12.94 -41.47
N PRO A 76 -7.66 -13.67 -40.33
CA PRO A 76 -6.48 -13.84 -39.49
C PRO A 76 -5.27 -14.47 -40.22
N GLY A 77 -5.49 -15.40 -41.15
CA GLY A 77 -4.41 -16.05 -41.90
C GLY A 77 -3.66 -15.07 -42.81
N ARG A 78 -4.40 -14.17 -43.50
CA ARG A 78 -3.79 -13.11 -44.32
C ARG A 78 -3.07 -12.09 -43.42
N ALA A 79 -3.63 -11.74 -42.27
CA ALA A 79 -2.99 -10.85 -41.30
C ALA A 79 -1.64 -11.44 -40.82
N VAL A 80 -1.60 -12.72 -40.45
CA VAL A 80 -0.35 -13.43 -40.08
C VAL A 80 0.67 -13.39 -41.22
N ALA A 81 0.25 -13.63 -42.48
CA ALA A 81 1.16 -13.60 -43.61
C ALA A 81 1.80 -12.21 -43.81
N VAL A 82 1.02 -11.13 -43.69
CA VAL A 82 1.53 -9.76 -43.75
C VAL A 82 2.52 -9.50 -42.62
N LEU A 83 2.18 -9.84 -41.39
CA LEU A 83 3.05 -9.62 -40.22
C LEU A 83 4.33 -10.44 -40.28
N ARG A 84 4.27 -11.64 -40.89
CA ARG A 84 5.45 -12.49 -41.13
C ARG A 84 6.39 -11.89 -42.18
N ALA A 85 5.85 -11.36 -43.25
CA ALA A 85 6.65 -10.71 -44.30
C ALA A 85 7.40 -9.47 -43.78
N LEU A 86 6.84 -8.82 -42.75
CA LEU A 86 7.42 -7.63 -42.06
C LEU A 86 8.32 -8.00 -40.88
N GLY A 87 8.44 -9.30 -40.55
CA GLY A 87 9.27 -9.74 -39.40
C GLY A 87 8.65 -9.56 -38.02
N TYR A 88 7.41 -9.07 -37.89
CA TYR A 88 6.71 -8.94 -36.61
C TYR A 88 6.21 -10.27 -36.04
N VAL A 89 6.13 -11.28 -36.91
CA VAL A 89 5.81 -12.67 -36.56
C VAL A 89 6.81 -13.60 -37.29
N ARG A 90 7.22 -14.65 -36.62
CA ARG A 90 8.13 -15.66 -37.16
C ARG A 90 7.68 -17.06 -36.77
N SER A 91 8.24 -18.06 -37.44
CA SER A 91 8.14 -19.47 -37.02
C SER A 91 8.89 -19.67 -35.71
N LEU A 92 8.55 -20.74 -34.98
CA LEU A 92 9.26 -21.11 -33.76
C LEU A 92 10.72 -21.46 -34.06
N ALA A 93 11.61 -21.09 -33.17
CA ALA A 93 13.02 -21.45 -33.14
C ALA A 93 13.33 -22.24 -31.87
N HIS A 94 14.51 -22.88 -31.83
CA HIS A 94 14.96 -23.64 -30.66
C HIS A 94 14.93 -22.82 -29.36
N SER A 95 15.25 -21.54 -29.45
CA SER A 95 15.17 -20.59 -28.30
C SER A 95 13.77 -20.44 -27.72
N ASP A 96 12.72 -20.78 -28.47
CA ASP A 96 11.33 -20.68 -28.00
C ASP A 96 10.84 -21.93 -27.28
N TYR A 97 11.67 -22.97 -27.19
CA TYR A 97 11.26 -24.30 -26.76
C TYR A 97 10.56 -24.28 -25.39
N ALA A 98 11.15 -23.65 -24.39
CA ALA A 98 10.57 -23.58 -23.06
C ALA A 98 9.19 -22.91 -23.07
N SER A 99 9.07 -21.78 -23.76
CA SER A 99 7.80 -21.05 -23.89
C SER A 99 6.75 -21.83 -24.69
N PHE A 100 7.18 -22.57 -25.71
CA PHE A 100 6.32 -23.44 -26.52
C PHE A 100 5.73 -24.57 -25.69
N ILE A 101 6.52 -25.25 -24.86
CA ILE A 101 6.00 -26.31 -23.98
C ILE A 101 5.07 -25.74 -22.91
N VAL A 102 5.43 -24.63 -22.28
CA VAL A 102 4.63 -24.00 -21.23
C VAL A 102 3.25 -23.55 -21.71
N CYS A 103 3.09 -23.14 -22.99
CA CYS A 103 1.81 -22.66 -23.52
C CYS A 103 0.77 -23.79 -23.71
N HIS A 104 1.18 -25.06 -23.70
CA HIS A 104 0.27 -26.19 -23.87
C HIS A 104 -0.46 -26.55 -22.56
N ALA A 105 -1.68 -27.08 -22.70
CA ALA A 105 -2.36 -27.74 -21.59
C ALA A 105 -1.67 -29.07 -21.25
N LYS A 106 -1.74 -29.51 -20.00
CA LYS A 106 -1.15 -30.77 -19.52
C LYS A 106 -1.60 -31.96 -20.36
N GLU A 107 -2.90 -32.01 -20.65
CA GLU A 107 -3.53 -33.09 -21.44
C GLU A 107 -2.95 -33.17 -22.82
N ALA A 108 -2.69 -32.04 -23.48
CA ALA A 108 -2.07 -31.99 -24.80
C ALA A 108 -0.63 -32.50 -24.77
N LEU A 109 0.18 -32.10 -23.77
CA LEU A 109 1.55 -32.60 -23.60
C LEU A 109 1.58 -34.09 -23.30
N THR A 110 0.70 -34.60 -22.44
CA THR A 110 0.66 -36.01 -22.12
C THR A 110 0.21 -36.86 -23.31
N LYS A 111 -0.70 -36.36 -24.15
CA LYS A 111 -1.09 -37.01 -25.40
C LYS A 111 0.07 -37.02 -26.39
N ALA A 112 0.66 -35.86 -26.67
CA ALA A 112 1.81 -35.75 -27.59
C ALA A 112 3.00 -36.62 -27.14
N GLY A 113 3.25 -36.72 -25.83
CA GLY A 113 4.28 -37.61 -25.30
C GLY A 113 4.00 -39.09 -25.53
N LYS A 114 2.75 -39.54 -25.43
CA LYS A 114 2.35 -40.91 -25.79
C LYS A 114 2.55 -41.17 -27.29
N ASP A 115 2.13 -40.19 -28.11
CA ASP A 115 2.26 -40.28 -29.56
C ASP A 115 3.77 -40.29 -29.99
N ALA A 116 4.63 -39.67 -29.23
CA ALA A 116 6.09 -39.68 -29.38
C ALA A 116 6.79 -40.89 -28.72
N GLY A 117 6.05 -41.83 -28.12
CA GLY A 117 6.61 -43.03 -27.50
C GLY A 117 7.32 -42.79 -26.16
N LEU A 118 7.03 -41.72 -25.45
CA LEU A 118 7.64 -41.39 -24.16
C LEU A 118 7.03 -42.23 -23.02
N THR A 119 7.66 -43.36 -22.68
CA THR A 119 7.16 -44.33 -21.70
C THR A 119 7.21 -43.85 -20.25
N ASP A 120 8.16 -42.97 -19.92
CA ASP A 120 8.39 -42.50 -18.57
C ASP A 120 7.49 -41.31 -18.16
N LEU A 121 6.76 -40.73 -19.14
CA LEU A 121 5.85 -39.60 -18.91
C LEU A 121 4.56 -40.08 -18.24
N ARG A 122 4.35 -39.68 -16.98
CA ARG A 122 3.20 -40.11 -16.18
C ARG A 122 2.04 -39.10 -16.25
N THR A 123 0.86 -39.57 -16.56
CA THR A 123 -0.36 -38.76 -16.62
C THR A 123 -0.77 -38.19 -15.22
N SER A 124 -0.31 -38.83 -14.14
CA SER A 124 -0.56 -38.36 -12.76
C SER A 124 0.28 -37.14 -12.35
N TRP A 125 1.32 -36.80 -13.09
CA TRP A 125 2.18 -35.65 -12.75
C TRP A 125 1.43 -34.33 -12.85
N ALA A 126 1.80 -33.36 -11.99
CA ALA A 126 1.37 -31.98 -12.15
C ALA A 126 1.97 -31.38 -13.45
N LYS A 127 1.32 -30.35 -14.01
CA LYS A 127 1.77 -29.70 -15.27
C LYS A 127 3.25 -29.29 -15.22
N GLY A 128 3.70 -28.68 -14.10
CA GLY A 128 5.10 -28.25 -13.94
C GLY A 128 6.09 -29.39 -14.16
N LYS A 129 5.83 -30.56 -13.55
CA LYS A 129 6.69 -31.73 -13.70
C LYS A 129 6.68 -32.33 -15.12
N VAL A 130 5.55 -32.22 -15.82
CA VAL A 130 5.47 -32.61 -17.25
C VAL A 130 6.33 -31.68 -18.10
N VAL A 131 6.26 -30.36 -17.84
CA VAL A 131 7.08 -29.35 -18.52
C VAL A 131 8.57 -29.60 -18.27
N GLU A 132 8.98 -29.79 -17.02
CA GLU A 132 10.37 -30.12 -16.66
C GLU A 132 10.88 -31.37 -17.38
N TYR A 133 10.04 -32.40 -17.44
CA TYR A 133 10.40 -33.64 -18.15
C TYR A 133 10.64 -33.38 -19.63
N TYR A 134 9.76 -32.62 -20.31
CA TYR A 134 9.94 -32.24 -21.70
C TYR A 134 11.24 -31.48 -21.93
N LEU A 135 11.52 -30.47 -21.13
CA LEU A 135 12.72 -29.66 -21.26
C LEU A 135 14.02 -30.44 -21.03
N ALA A 136 13.97 -31.48 -20.17
CA ALA A 136 15.15 -32.27 -19.83
C ALA A 136 15.38 -33.46 -20.78
N ASN A 137 14.31 -34.03 -21.38
CA ASN A 137 14.40 -35.34 -22.03
C ASN A 137 13.90 -35.37 -23.48
N VAL A 138 13.28 -34.30 -23.98
CA VAL A 138 12.70 -34.28 -25.34
C VAL A 138 13.37 -33.18 -26.16
N SER A 139 13.77 -33.47 -27.40
CA SER A 139 14.33 -32.43 -28.27
C SER A 139 13.25 -31.47 -28.75
N PHE A 140 13.67 -30.24 -29.12
CA PHE A 140 12.76 -29.25 -29.71
C PHE A 140 12.05 -29.82 -30.96
N GLU A 141 12.77 -30.50 -31.83
CA GLU A 141 12.24 -31.05 -33.09
C GLU A 141 11.16 -32.09 -32.81
N THR A 142 11.40 -32.99 -31.85
CA THR A 142 10.43 -34.01 -31.44
C THR A 142 9.18 -33.36 -30.86
N ALA A 143 9.37 -32.40 -29.96
CA ALA A 143 8.27 -31.68 -29.36
C ALA A 143 7.51 -30.83 -30.39
N TYR A 144 8.22 -30.15 -31.29
CA TYR A 144 7.63 -29.36 -32.37
C TYR A 144 6.70 -30.24 -33.25
N HIS A 145 7.18 -31.40 -33.66
CA HIS A 145 6.40 -32.34 -34.51
C HIS A 145 5.15 -32.85 -33.76
N HIS A 146 5.31 -33.40 -32.58
CA HIS A 146 4.20 -34.07 -31.86
C HIS A 146 3.25 -33.11 -31.16
N CYS A 147 3.68 -31.88 -30.84
CA CYS A 147 2.81 -30.84 -30.22
C CYS A 147 2.20 -29.88 -31.25
N GLY A 148 2.34 -30.16 -32.55
CA GLY A 148 1.73 -29.36 -33.62
C GLY A 148 2.37 -27.99 -33.80
N GLY A 149 3.72 -27.95 -33.83
CA GLY A 149 4.50 -26.71 -33.91
C GLY A 149 4.17 -25.82 -35.12
N ASP A 150 3.72 -26.41 -36.23
CA ASP A 150 3.32 -25.66 -37.45
C ASP A 150 2.12 -24.73 -37.24
N ASP A 151 1.24 -25.06 -36.28
CA ASP A 151 0.11 -24.20 -35.88
C ASP A 151 0.53 -23.03 -34.98
N PHE A 152 1.81 -22.97 -34.58
CA PHE A 152 2.30 -21.94 -33.69
C PHE A 152 3.22 -20.93 -34.36
N ILE A 153 3.12 -19.69 -33.90
CA ILE A 153 3.99 -18.59 -34.30
C ILE A 153 4.53 -17.89 -33.08
N ALA A 154 5.72 -17.33 -33.22
CA ALA A 154 6.31 -16.46 -32.22
C ALA A 154 6.23 -15.00 -32.66
N LEU A 155 6.12 -14.08 -31.68
CA LEU A 155 6.40 -12.67 -31.93
C LEU A 155 7.84 -12.53 -32.45
N GLY A 156 7.99 -11.72 -33.47
CA GLY A 156 9.28 -11.33 -34.00
C GLY A 156 9.86 -10.13 -33.26
N ASP A 157 10.34 -9.15 -34.03
CA ASP A 157 10.93 -7.93 -33.45
C ASP A 157 9.85 -6.95 -32.97
N THR A 158 9.56 -6.98 -31.68
CA THR A 158 8.65 -6.04 -31.02
C THR A 158 9.37 -4.98 -30.19
N ALA A 159 10.70 -4.95 -30.19
CA ALA A 159 11.48 -4.00 -29.40
C ALA A 159 11.13 -2.53 -29.68
N PRO A 160 10.84 -2.10 -30.94
CA PRO A 160 10.38 -0.74 -31.19
C PRO A 160 9.08 -0.41 -30.45
N VAL A 161 8.12 -1.35 -30.45
CA VAL A 161 6.82 -1.12 -29.78
C VAL A 161 6.97 -1.02 -28.25
N GLU A 162 7.82 -1.86 -27.67
CA GLU A 162 8.09 -1.83 -26.23
C GLU A 162 8.68 -0.49 -25.82
N PHE A 163 9.56 0.10 -26.64
CA PHE A 163 10.12 1.42 -26.37
C PHE A 163 9.09 2.53 -26.54
N LEU A 164 8.23 2.49 -27.58
CA LEU A 164 7.16 3.47 -27.76
C LEU A 164 6.15 3.46 -26.59
N LEU A 165 5.77 2.27 -26.12
CA LEU A 165 4.95 2.11 -24.92
C LEU A 165 5.65 2.68 -23.67
N TYR A 166 6.95 2.45 -23.54
CA TYR A 166 7.75 2.99 -22.44
C TYR A 166 7.78 4.53 -22.46
N LEU A 167 7.97 5.14 -23.62
CA LEU A 167 7.93 6.60 -23.74
C LEU A 167 6.58 7.17 -23.27
N TYR A 168 5.49 6.50 -23.62
CA TYR A 168 4.15 6.93 -23.26
C TYR A 168 3.83 6.73 -21.78
N PHE A 169 4.02 5.50 -21.26
CA PHE A 169 3.65 5.13 -19.89
C PHE A 169 4.73 5.40 -18.83
N GLY A 170 5.99 5.58 -19.23
CA GLY A 170 7.14 5.72 -18.31
C GLY A 170 7.49 4.46 -17.54
N LYS A 171 6.97 3.31 -17.97
CA LYS A 171 7.22 1.98 -17.43
C LYS A 171 7.04 0.96 -18.56
N THR A 172 7.66 -0.22 -18.39
CA THR A 172 7.62 -1.30 -19.38
C THR A 172 6.28 -2.05 -19.38
N GLU A 173 5.18 -1.33 -19.38
CA GLU A 173 3.85 -1.90 -19.40
C GLU A 173 3.48 -2.35 -20.82
N ARG A 174 3.05 -3.60 -20.97
CA ARG A 174 2.63 -4.17 -22.25
C ARG A 174 1.12 -4.12 -22.47
N ASP A 175 0.38 -3.60 -21.50
CA ASP A 175 -1.07 -3.76 -21.45
C ASP A 175 -1.78 -2.41 -21.58
N LEU A 176 -2.58 -2.28 -22.64
CA LEU A 176 -3.44 -1.11 -22.87
C LEU A 176 -4.72 -1.08 -22.01
N LYS A 177 -4.81 -1.88 -20.95
CA LYS A 177 -5.98 -1.94 -20.05
C LYS A 177 -6.35 -0.58 -19.47
N ASN A 178 -5.36 0.27 -19.19
CA ASN A 178 -5.61 1.57 -18.58
C ASN A 178 -6.50 2.44 -19.45
N PHE A 179 -6.34 2.39 -20.77
CA PHE A 179 -7.24 3.07 -21.70
C PHE A 179 -8.68 2.54 -21.61
N ALA A 180 -8.85 1.21 -21.60
CA ALA A 180 -10.17 0.61 -21.46
C ALA A 180 -10.83 0.98 -20.12
N LEU A 181 -10.06 0.98 -19.02
CA LEU A 181 -10.55 1.39 -17.71
C LEU A 181 -10.91 2.88 -17.67
N ARG A 182 -10.17 3.74 -18.41
CA ARG A 182 -10.51 5.15 -18.61
C ARG A 182 -11.87 5.30 -19.30
N ASP A 183 -12.08 4.62 -20.41
CA ASP A 183 -13.29 4.74 -21.22
C ASP A 183 -14.52 4.14 -20.52
N LEU A 184 -14.32 3.14 -19.67
CA LEU A 184 -15.34 2.60 -18.77
C LEU A 184 -15.65 3.52 -17.58
N GLY A 185 -14.90 4.61 -17.39
CA GLY A 185 -15.05 5.52 -16.27
C GLY A 185 -14.59 4.95 -14.92
N ILE A 186 -13.91 3.81 -14.94
CA ILE A 186 -13.34 3.16 -13.74
C ILE A 186 -12.05 3.87 -13.32
N LEU A 187 -11.20 4.21 -14.31
CA LEU A 187 -9.96 4.94 -14.08
C LEU A 187 -10.18 6.42 -14.41
N ARG A 188 -10.03 7.27 -13.42
CA ARG A 188 -10.02 8.71 -13.63
C ARG A 188 -8.66 9.15 -14.18
N THR A 189 -8.65 9.97 -15.21
CA THR A 189 -7.44 10.53 -15.81
C THR A 189 -7.49 12.04 -15.79
N ASN A 190 -6.34 12.69 -15.77
CA ASN A 190 -6.25 14.14 -15.88
C ASN A 190 -6.33 14.54 -17.35
N LYS A 191 -7.54 14.82 -17.83
CA LYS A 191 -7.81 15.17 -19.23
C LYS A 191 -7.29 16.57 -19.64
N ASN A 192 -7.05 17.43 -18.67
CA ASN A 192 -6.64 18.83 -18.87
C ASN A 192 -5.18 19.07 -18.50
N ALA A 193 -4.38 18.01 -18.29
CA ALA A 193 -2.98 18.17 -17.99
C ALA A 193 -2.23 18.75 -19.20
N ASN A 194 -1.40 19.74 -18.95
CA ASN A 194 -0.40 20.19 -19.91
C ASN A 194 0.69 19.09 -19.96
N LEU A 195 0.70 18.29 -21.03
CA LEU A 195 1.62 17.17 -21.19
C LEU A 195 2.91 17.64 -21.85
N SER A 196 4.04 17.13 -21.37
CA SER A 196 5.36 17.37 -21.94
C SER A 196 6.11 16.06 -22.21
N ALA A 197 7.20 16.10 -22.97
CA ALA A 197 8.06 14.95 -23.19
C ALA A 197 8.70 14.53 -21.86
N ARG A 198 8.69 13.22 -21.57
CA ARG A 198 9.38 12.63 -20.42
C ARG A 198 10.90 12.64 -20.61
N PHE A 199 11.34 12.46 -21.84
CA PHE A 199 12.72 12.43 -22.25
C PHE A 199 12.92 13.39 -23.41
N THR A 200 13.95 14.21 -23.32
CA THR A 200 14.36 15.13 -24.40
C THR A 200 15.64 14.64 -25.12
N ASP A 201 16.32 13.68 -24.50
CA ASP A 201 17.55 13.06 -24.99
C ASP A 201 17.34 11.56 -25.26
N ALA A 202 17.88 11.07 -26.38
CA ALA A 202 17.72 9.68 -26.80
C ALA A 202 18.56 8.70 -25.95
N GLU A 203 19.76 9.12 -25.51
CA GLU A 203 20.65 8.27 -24.70
C GLU A 203 20.03 8.04 -23.32
N GLU A 204 19.50 9.11 -22.71
CA GLU A 204 18.74 9.02 -21.47
C GLU A 204 17.54 8.08 -21.58
N ALA A 205 16.73 8.24 -22.61
CA ALA A 205 15.53 7.43 -22.83
C ALA A 205 15.89 5.94 -22.99
N HIS A 206 16.94 5.63 -23.76
CA HIS A 206 17.40 4.26 -23.99
C HIS A 206 18.02 3.65 -22.73
N ALA A 207 18.84 4.37 -21.98
CA ALA A 207 19.41 3.89 -20.72
C ALA A 207 18.30 3.59 -19.70
N SER A 208 17.37 4.53 -19.52
CA SER A 208 16.23 4.37 -18.64
C SER A 208 15.34 3.18 -19.04
N PHE A 209 15.07 3.00 -20.32
CA PHE A 209 14.33 1.86 -20.84
C PHE A 209 15.05 0.52 -20.59
N HIS A 210 16.36 0.48 -20.82
CA HIS A 210 17.19 -0.71 -20.60
C HIS A 210 17.05 -1.20 -19.16
N TYR A 211 17.30 -0.32 -18.18
CA TYR A 211 17.23 -0.69 -16.75
C TYR A 211 15.80 -0.93 -16.26
N SER A 212 14.81 -0.25 -16.83
CA SER A 212 13.41 -0.52 -16.53
C SER A 212 12.97 -1.92 -16.98
N ARG A 213 13.37 -2.35 -18.19
CA ARG A 213 13.14 -3.73 -18.69
C ARG A 213 13.83 -4.78 -17.82
N LEU A 214 15.03 -4.47 -17.36
CA LEU A 214 15.78 -5.36 -16.48
C LEU A 214 15.04 -5.58 -15.16
N LEU A 215 14.54 -4.50 -14.57
CA LEU A 215 13.75 -4.54 -13.33
C LEU A 215 12.45 -5.36 -13.50
N ASP A 216 11.78 -5.26 -14.63
CA ASP A 216 10.58 -6.04 -14.95
C ASP A 216 10.89 -7.55 -15.01
N ARG A 217 12.00 -7.91 -15.65
CA ARG A 217 12.42 -9.32 -15.76
C ARG A 217 12.69 -9.96 -14.39
N PHE A 218 13.11 -9.17 -13.40
CA PHE A 218 13.35 -9.66 -12.03
C PHE A 218 12.07 -10.07 -11.29
N GLU A 219 10.90 -9.71 -11.77
CA GLU A 219 9.63 -10.19 -11.18
C GLU A 219 9.45 -11.72 -11.36
N ILE A 220 10.12 -12.31 -12.35
CA ILE A 220 10.10 -13.77 -12.59
C ILE A 220 10.92 -14.55 -11.55
N LYS A 221 11.86 -13.90 -10.84
CA LYS A 221 12.73 -14.48 -9.79
C LYS A 221 13.48 -15.75 -10.22
N SER A 222 13.88 -15.83 -11.49
CA SER A 222 14.64 -16.94 -12.05
C SER A 222 16.15 -16.71 -11.94
N GLU A 223 16.92 -17.73 -11.51
CA GLU A 223 18.38 -17.67 -11.46
C GLU A 223 18.97 -17.32 -12.84
N VAL A 224 18.45 -17.93 -13.90
CA VAL A 224 18.89 -17.64 -15.28
C VAL A 224 18.74 -16.16 -15.61
N THR A 225 17.62 -15.55 -15.18
CA THR A 225 17.38 -14.12 -15.39
C THR A 225 18.40 -13.25 -14.64
N PHE A 226 18.69 -13.58 -13.39
CA PHE A 226 19.67 -12.82 -12.60
C PHE A 226 21.10 -13.01 -13.13
N ARG A 227 21.50 -14.22 -13.54
CA ARG A 227 22.83 -14.46 -14.13
C ARG A 227 23.02 -13.70 -15.45
N ALA A 228 22.03 -13.71 -16.33
CA ALA A 228 22.07 -12.95 -17.58
C ALA A 228 22.15 -11.44 -17.33
N SER A 229 21.62 -10.93 -16.23
CA SER A 229 21.61 -9.50 -15.91
C SER A 229 22.97 -8.95 -15.45
N ILE A 230 23.93 -9.79 -15.10
CA ILE A 230 25.24 -9.32 -14.57
C ILE A 230 25.92 -8.42 -15.60
N SER A 231 26.15 -8.92 -16.83
CA SER A 231 26.77 -8.11 -17.88
C SER A 231 25.89 -6.92 -18.29
N GLU A 232 24.56 -7.09 -18.31
CA GLU A 232 23.64 -6.01 -18.65
C GLU A 232 23.67 -4.86 -17.65
N ILE A 233 24.07 -5.10 -16.38
CA ILE A 233 24.26 -4.06 -15.36
C ILE A 233 25.66 -3.49 -15.42
N LEU A 234 26.69 -4.34 -15.55
CA LEU A 234 28.09 -3.92 -15.47
C LEU A 234 28.54 -3.20 -16.75
N ASP A 235 28.14 -3.73 -17.92
CA ASP A 235 28.53 -3.26 -19.25
C ASP A 235 27.37 -2.54 -19.97
N GLY A 236 26.28 -2.23 -19.26
CA GLY A 236 25.08 -1.60 -19.80
C GLY A 236 25.29 -0.12 -20.17
N PRO A 237 24.26 0.52 -20.75
CA PRO A 237 24.36 1.89 -21.21
C PRO A 237 24.74 2.84 -20.06
N GLU A 238 25.52 3.86 -20.41
CA GLU A 238 25.90 4.95 -19.48
C GLU A 238 24.66 5.75 -19.09
N CYS A 239 24.61 6.14 -17.82
CA CYS A 239 23.51 6.94 -17.29
C CYS A 239 23.91 8.41 -17.29
N THR A 240 23.21 9.22 -18.06
CA THR A 240 23.45 10.68 -18.17
C THR A 240 22.61 11.49 -17.21
N THR A 241 21.63 10.86 -16.54
CA THR A 241 20.70 11.52 -15.61
C THR A 241 20.54 10.74 -14.32
N ASP A 242 20.14 11.43 -13.25
CA ASP A 242 19.85 10.83 -11.94
C ASP A 242 18.75 9.76 -12.03
N TYR A 243 17.78 9.93 -12.94
CA TYR A 243 16.69 8.97 -13.13
C TYR A 243 17.16 7.63 -13.70
N ALA A 244 18.01 7.67 -14.76
CA ALA A 244 18.60 6.46 -15.34
C ALA A 244 19.53 5.77 -14.34
N GLU A 245 20.35 6.55 -13.62
CA GLU A 245 21.26 6.05 -12.59
C GLU A 245 20.51 5.40 -11.43
N GLU A 246 19.35 5.93 -11.04
CA GLU A 246 18.52 5.31 -10.02
C GLU A 246 17.95 3.97 -10.48
N LEU A 247 17.47 3.88 -11.73
CA LEU A 247 16.99 2.60 -12.29
C LEU A 247 18.11 1.57 -12.34
N LYS A 248 19.32 1.96 -12.74
CA LYS A 248 20.53 1.11 -12.70
C LYS A 248 20.82 0.65 -11.28
N SER A 249 20.87 1.56 -10.33
CA SER A 249 21.12 1.26 -8.93
C SER A 249 20.09 0.29 -8.34
N ARG A 250 18.81 0.46 -8.68
CA ARG A 250 17.75 -0.47 -8.27
C ARG A 250 17.93 -1.87 -8.87
N ALA A 251 18.35 -1.95 -10.14
CA ALA A 251 18.65 -3.22 -10.78
C ALA A 251 19.86 -3.90 -10.13
N ALA A 252 20.94 -3.14 -9.92
CA ALA A 252 22.13 -3.58 -9.24
C ALA A 252 21.86 -4.07 -7.81
N HIS A 253 21.04 -3.34 -7.08
CA HIS A 253 20.64 -3.72 -5.73
C HIS A 253 19.80 -5.02 -5.71
N LYS A 254 18.78 -5.17 -6.56
CA LYS A 254 17.96 -6.39 -6.65
C LYS A 254 18.82 -7.61 -7.04
N ALA A 255 19.67 -7.47 -8.05
CA ALA A 255 20.56 -8.54 -8.48
C ALA A 255 21.60 -8.87 -7.40
N GLY A 256 22.23 -7.85 -6.80
CA GLY A 256 23.18 -8.01 -5.70
C GLY A 256 22.58 -8.76 -4.51
N GLN A 257 21.35 -8.44 -4.12
CA GLN A 257 20.65 -9.17 -3.05
C GLN A 257 20.40 -10.65 -3.39
N PHE A 258 20.10 -10.95 -4.65
CA PHE A 258 19.92 -12.33 -5.09
C PHE A 258 21.23 -13.13 -4.89
N PHE A 259 22.36 -12.64 -5.43
CA PHE A 259 23.65 -13.33 -5.34
C PHE A 259 24.23 -13.33 -3.92
N GLU A 260 23.98 -12.29 -3.13
CA GLU A 260 24.36 -12.27 -1.72
C GLU A 260 23.65 -13.37 -0.94
N LYS A 261 22.34 -13.58 -1.19
CA LYS A 261 21.53 -14.61 -0.56
C LYS A 261 21.93 -16.01 -1.01
N ASP A 262 22.35 -16.16 -2.27
CA ASP A 262 22.88 -17.42 -2.84
C ASP A 262 24.32 -17.73 -2.41
N GLY A 263 24.97 -16.82 -1.69
CA GLY A 263 26.34 -16.99 -1.17
C GLY A 263 27.45 -16.50 -2.11
N GLU A 264 27.11 -16.04 -3.31
CA GLU A 264 28.06 -15.54 -4.32
C GLU A 264 28.45 -14.07 -4.03
N LYS A 265 29.12 -13.86 -2.89
CA LYS A 265 29.45 -12.54 -2.36
C LYS A 265 30.31 -11.69 -3.30
N GLY A 266 31.20 -12.31 -4.09
CA GLY A 266 32.04 -11.60 -5.07
C GLY A 266 31.22 -10.92 -6.15
N ILE A 267 30.23 -11.59 -6.71
CA ILE A 267 29.30 -11.04 -7.71
C ILE A 267 28.45 -9.93 -7.08
N ALA A 268 27.94 -10.18 -5.87
CA ALA A 268 27.15 -9.18 -5.13
C ALA A 268 27.92 -7.88 -4.90
N ILE A 269 29.20 -7.94 -4.53
CA ILE A 269 30.09 -6.77 -4.36
C ILE A 269 30.22 -6.00 -5.68
N GLN A 270 30.47 -6.70 -6.81
CA GLN A 270 30.59 -6.05 -8.11
C GLN A 270 29.30 -5.31 -8.50
N LEU A 271 28.16 -5.96 -8.30
CA LEU A 271 26.85 -5.39 -8.60
C LEU A 271 26.54 -4.18 -7.71
N TYR A 272 26.78 -4.27 -6.40
CA TYR A 272 26.56 -3.12 -5.52
C TYR A 272 27.49 -1.94 -5.82
N ARG A 273 28.71 -2.20 -6.32
CA ARG A 273 29.63 -1.13 -6.79
C ARG A 273 29.17 -0.46 -8.07
N ALA A 274 28.39 -1.15 -8.90
CA ALA A 274 27.84 -0.60 -10.13
C ALA A 274 26.65 0.36 -9.89
N GLY A 275 26.08 0.38 -8.68
CA GLY A 275 25.02 1.31 -8.30
C GLY A 275 25.54 2.38 -7.35
N SER A 276 25.09 3.62 -7.56
CA SER A 276 25.49 4.80 -6.76
C SER A 276 24.55 5.08 -5.58
N SER A 277 23.38 4.43 -5.53
CA SER A 277 22.35 4.72 -4.53
C SER A 277 22.75 4.29 -3.11
N PHE A 278 22.17 4.97 -2.12
CA PHE A 278 22.37 4.66 -0.71
C PHE A 278 22.12 3.17 -0.39
N VAL A 279 21.08 2.53 -0.96
CA VAL A 279 20.80 1.11 -0.70
C VAL A 279 21.91 0.17 -1.20
N CYS A 280 22.59 0.52 -2.30
CA CYS A 280 23.76 -0.19 -2.78
C CYS A 280 24.95 0.03 -1.85
N ASN A 281 25.24 1.28 -1.46
CA ASN A 281 26.31 1.64 -0.56
C ASN A 281 26.17 0.98 0.82
N GLU A 282 24.95 0.94 1.37
CA GLU A 282 24.67 0.26 2.63
C GLU A 282 24.99 -1.25 2.55
N ARG A 283 24.48 -1.93 1.51
CA ARG A 283 24.73 -3.38 1.36
C ARG A 283 26.21 -3.66 1.11
N LEU A 284 26.84 -2.88 0.26
CA LEU A 284 28.28 -2.98 -0.03
C LEU A 284 29.10 -2.83 1.26
N THR A 285 28.85 -1.80 2.06
CA THR A 285 29.52 -1.57 3.35
C THR A 285 29.42 -2.77 4.28
N ARG A 286 28.20 -3.29 4.46
CA ARG A 286 27.93 -4.46 5.31
C ARG A 286 28.64 -5.71 4.79
N LEU A 287 28.64 -5.90 3.48
CA LEU A 287 29.22 -7.07 2.84
C LEU A 287 30.74 -7.04 2.91
N LEU A 288 31.38 -5.89 2.59
CA LEU A 288 32.82 -5.70 2.76
C LEU A 288 33.27 -5.96 4.21
N TYR A 289 32.56 -5.40 5.19
CA TYR A 289 32.85 -5.63 6.60
C TYR A 289 32.76 -7.13 6.97
N SER A 290 31.71 -7.82 6.50
CA SER A 290 31.46 -9.23 6.82
C SER A 290 32.41 -10.20 6.11
N THR A 291 33.01 -9.80 4.98
CA THR A 291 33.99 -10.59 4.23
C THR A 291 35.43 -10.31 4.64
N GLY A 292 35.64 -9.41 5.60
CA GLY A 292 36.97 -9.11 6.17
C GLY A 292 37.65 -7.89 5.58
N ASP A 293 37.10 -7.31 4.50
CA ASP A 293 37.61 -6.02 3.94
C ASP A 293 37.11 -4.84 4.80
N LYS A 294 37.66 -4.77 6.02
CA LYS A 294 37.30 -3.69 6.96
C LYS A 294 37.78 -2.33 6.48
N LYS A 295 38.92 -2.29 5.77
CA LYS A 295 39.48 -1.02 5.25
C LYS A 295 38.55 -0.44 4.16
N GLY A 296 38.15 -1.24 3.18
CA GLY A 296 37.22 -0.81 2.14
C GLY A 296 35.84 -0.40 2.73
N SER A 297 35.37 -1.11 3.76
CA SER A 297 34.15 -0.72 4.47
C SER A 297 34.30 0.63 5.18
N GLU A 298 35.44 0.90 5.83
CA GLU A 298 35.71 2.14 6.54
C GLU A 298 35.84 3.33 5.57
N GLU A 299 36.54 3.16 4.48
CA GLU A 299 36.71 4.21 3.45
C GLU A 299 35.35 4.61 2.85
N LEU A 300 34.49 3.63 2.58
CA LEU A 300 33.13 3.87 2.08
C LEU A 300 32.29 4.62 3.11
N LEU A 301 32.35 4.23 4.38
CA LEU A 301 31.64 4.92 5.47
C LEU A 301 32.12 6.38 5.64
N ARG A 302 33.39 6.62 5.60
CA ARG A 302 33.92 7.99 5.69
C ARG A 302 33.41 8.88 4.55
N ARG A 303 33.42 8.36 3.31
CA ARG A 303 32.85 9.08 2.17
C ARG A 303 31.36 9.40 2.39
N MET A 304 30.54 8.43 2.87
CA MET A 304 29.12 8.66 3.16
C MET A 304 28.88 9.61 4.34
N ILE A 305 29.85 9.78 5.25
CA ILE A 305 29.79 10.77 6.35
C ILE A 305 30.16 12.15 5.85
N ASP A 306 31.18 12.25 5.04
CA ASP A 306 31.74 13.52 4.57
C ASP A 306 30.89 14.17 3.47
N ASP A 307 30.30 13.35 2.59
CA ASP A 307 29.45 13.79 1.47
C ASP A 307 28.24 12.83 1.32
N PRO A 308 27.25 12.92 2.21
CA PRO A 308 26.09 12.01 2.19
C PRO A 308 25.11 12.39 1.09
N ALA A 309 24.68 11.40 0.29
CA ALA A 309 23.64 11.58 -0.71
C ALA A 309 22.25 11.79 -0.11
N SER A 310 22.06 11.47 1.18
CA SER A 310 20.81 11.66 1.92
C SER A 310 21.05 11.60 3.43
N ASP A 311 20.10 12.16 4.21
CA ASP A 311 20.11 12.03 5.67
C ASP A 311 20.08 10.57 6.15
N ASP A 312 19.39 9.69 5.44
CA ASP A 312 19.36 8.26 5.76
C ASP A 312 20.74 7.60 5.57
N GLU A 313 21.49 8.01 4.55
CA GLU A 313 22.87 7.56 4.34
C GLU A 313 23.79 8.07 5.45
N PHE A 314 23.69 9.36 5.80
CA PHE A 314 24.44 9.95 6.90
C PHE A 314 24.18 9.25 8.24
N VAL A 315 22.92 9.02 8.59
CA VAL A 315 22.51 8.32 9.81
C VAL A 315 23.07 6.89 9.83
N PHE A 316 22.95 6.17 8.72
CA PHE A 316 23.49 4.81 8.60
C PHE A 316 25.00 4.79 8.79
N ALA A 317 25.70 5.64 8.06
CA ALA A 317 27.16 5.65 8.05
C ALA A 317 27.74 5.99 9.42
N ASN A 318 27.20 7.02 10.10
CA ASN A 318 27.60 7.38 11.44
C ASN A 318 27.30 6.28 12.46
N ASP A 319 26.11 5.69 12.42
CA ASP A 319 25.74 4.62 13.35
C ASP A 319 26.60 3.36 13.16
N PHE A 320 26.82 2.95 11.90
CA PHE A 320 27.62 1.77 11.60
C PHE A 320 29.09 2.00 11.96
N TYR A 321 29.65 3.17 11.63
CA TYR A 321 31.01 3.55 11.96
C TYR A 321 31.24 3.56 13.48
N ALA A 322 30.35 4.22 14.22
CA ALA A 322 30.44 4.30 15.67
C ALA A 322 30.41 2.88 16.34
N ARG A 323 29.56 2.00 15.85
CA ARG A 323 29.44 0.63 16.41
C ARG A 323 30.58 -0.30 16.01
N LYS A 324 31.09 -0.19 14.79
CA LYS A 324 32.07 -1.17 14.25
C LYS A 324 33.51 -0.72 14.36
N PHE A 325 33.77 0.58 14.39
CA PHE A 325 35.11 1.16 14.42
C PHE A 325 35.41 1.97 15.70
N ASN A 326 34.37 2.57 16.36
CA ASN A 326 34.55 3.37 17.56
C ASN A 326 34.03 2.69 18.86
N GLY A 327 33.70 1.39 18.83
CA GLY A 327 33.38 0.61 20.02
C GLY A 327 32.04 0.91 20.70
N ARG A 328 31.13 1.67 20.07
CA ARG A 328 29.78 1.93 20.59
C ARG A 328 28.98 0.62 20.66
N ARG A 329 28.31 0.38 21.80
CA ARG A 329 27.60 -0.88 22.04
C ARG A 329 26.19 -0.95 21.44
N THR A 330 25.49 0.19 21.38
CA THR A 330 24.09 0.29 20.92
C THR A 330 23.94 1.18 19.69
N GLY A 331 22.97 0.88 18.85
CA GLY A 331 22.63 1.69 17.69
C GLY A 331 21.78 2.91 18.05
N LEU A 332 21.84 3.95 17.23
CA LEU A 332 21.08 5.20 17.42
C LEU A 332 19.57 4.96 17.53
N CYS A 333 19.01 4.06 16.73
CA CYS A 333 17.59 3.71 16.82
C CYS A 333 17.22 3.10 18.17
N THR A 334 18.09 2.24 18.72
CA THR A 334 17.90 1.63 20.04
C THR A 334 18.00 2.66 21.16
N GLU A 335 18.94 3.59 21.06
CA GLU A 335 19.08 4.66 22.06
C GLU A 335 17.90 5.60 22.06
N LEU A 336 17.43 5.99 20.88
CA LEU A 336 16.24 6.83 20.75
C LEU A 336 15.00 6.14 21.31
N LEU A 337 14.83 4.85 21.03
CA LEU A 337 13.73 4.06 21.61
C LEU A 337 13.80 4.03 23.14
N ARG A 338 15.01 3.85 23.72
CA ARG A 338 15.20 3.83 25.17
C ARG A 338 14.96 5.20 25.82
N ALA A 339 15.28 6.28 25.11
CA ALA A 339 15.07 7.64 25.58
C ALA A 339 13.60 8.08 25.53
N GLY A 340 12.76 7.37 24.77
CA GLY A 340 11.32 7.64 24.69
C GLY A 340 10.63 7.51 26.07
N HIS A 341 9.69 8.41 26.37
CA HIS A 341 8.89 8.31 27.57
C HIS A 341 7.86 7.18 27.47
N THR A 342 7.39 6.67 28.60
CA THR A 342 6.43 5.58 28.63
C THR A 342 5.04 6.11 28.97
N VAL A 343 4.04 5.66 28.22
CA VAL A 343 2.62 5.95 28.48
C VAL A 343 1.91 4.64 28.76
N THR A 344 1.19 4.59 29.88
CA THR A 344 0.32 3.44 30.19
C THR A 344 -0.94 3.54 29.35
N VAL A 345 -1.27 2.45 28.68
CA VAL A 345 -2.44 2.31 27.82
C VAL A 345 -3.15 1.02 28.20
N ASP A 346 -4.47 1.03 28.24
CA ASP A 346 -5.22 -0.18 28.54
C ASP A 346 -4.88 -1.31 27.55
N ASP A 347 -4.70 -2.51 28.06
CA ASP A 347 -4.25 -3.66 27.27
C ASP A 347 -5.25 -4.11 26.18
N SER A 348 -6.49 -3.62 26.23
CA SER A 348 -7.47 -3.82 25.15
C SER A 348 -7.08 -3.10 23.84
N TRP A 349 -6.16 -2.13 23.93
CA TRP A 349 -5.62 -1.40 22.77
C TRP A 349 -4.41 -2.08 22.10
N ARG A 350 -4.01 -3.30 22.50
CA ARG A 350 -2.85 -4.00 21.89
C ARG A 350 -2.91 -4.13 20.38
N GLY A 351 -4.09 -4.15 19.79
CA GLY A 351 -4.28 -4.20 18.33
C GLY A 351 -4.22 -2.85 17.62
N ASN A 352 -4.18 -1.73 18.36
CA ASN A 352 -4.13 -0.36 17.83
C ASN A 352 -3.53 0.58 18.89
N PRO A 353 -2.22 0.49 19.15
CA PRO A 353 -1.55 1.27 20.19
C PRO A 353 -1.63 2.77 19.97
N GLU A 354 -1.62 3.25 18.72
CA GLU A 354 -1.72 4.66 18.37
C GLU A 354 -3.05 5.25 18.86
N ALA A 355 -4.14 4.54 18.66
CA ALA A 355 -5.45 4.99 19.16
C ALA A 355 -5.52 4.95 20.68
N GLY A 356 -4.87 3.98 21.32
CA GLY A 356 -4.76 3.94 22.79
C GLY A 356 -4.02 5.15 23.35
N VAL A 357 -2.86 5.49 22.78
CA VAL A 357 -2.10 6.70 23.16
C VAL A 357 -2.92 7.95 22.87
N ALA A 358 -3.59 8.03 21.72
CA ALA A 358 -4.46 9.16 21.39
C ALA A 358 -5.56 9.37 22.45
N GLY A 359 -6.19 8.29 22.92
CA GLY A 359 -7.19 8.33 23.99
C GLY A 359 -6.61 8.87 25.30
N VAL A 360 -5.41 8.40 25.71
CA VAL A 360 -4.72 8.91 26.90
C VAL A 360 -4.43 10.40 26.76
N MET A 361 -3.91 10.85 25.61
CA MET A 361 -3.59 12.27 25.38
C MET A 361 -4.84 13.15 25.41
N ARG A 362 -5.97 12.70 24.85
CA ARG A 362 -7.25 13.44 24.90
C ARG A 362 -7.78 13.55 26.33
N ARG A 363 -7.69 12.51 27.15
CA ARG A 363 -8.05 12.57 28.59
C ARG A 363 -7.20 13.57 29.37
N GLN A 364 -5.96 13.82 28.91
CA GLN A 364 -5.07 14.86 29.43
C GLN A 364 -5.38 16.26 28.88
N GLY A 365 -6.47 16.45 28.15
CA GLY A 365 -6.91 17.74 27.61
C GLY A 365 -6.19 18.18 26.33
N ARG A 366 -5.48 17.27 25.63
CA ARG A 366 -4.80 17.56 24.38
C ARG A 366 -5.70 17.29 23.18
N THR A 367 -5.61 18.10 22.15
CA THR A 367 -6.18 17.79 20.84
C THR A 367 -5.23 16.84 20.10
N VAL A 368 -5.74 15.75 19.52
CA VAL A 368 -4.91 14.71 18.89
C VAL A 368 -5.36 14.46 17.46
N PHE A 369 -4.40 14.45 16.55
CA PHE A 369 -4.59 14.20 15.13
C PHE A 369 -3.74 13.00 14.67
N TYR A 370 -4.29 12.18 13.79
CA TYR A 370 -3.54 11.11 13.12
C TYR A 370 -2.77 11.71 11.94
N ALA A 371 -1.52 12.04 12.18
CA ALA A 371 -0.68 12.81 11.25
C ALA A 371 0.05 11.93 10.25
N GLU A 372 0.78 10.93 10.73
CA GLU A 372 1.65 10.06 9.96
C GLU A 372 2.20 10.76 8.68
N ASN A 373 2.36 10.07 7.58
CA ASN A 373 2.83 10.66 6.33
C ASN A 373 1.78 11.59 5.65
N LYS A 374 0.50 11.37 5.92
CA LYS A 374 -0.62 11.99 5.19
C LYS A 374 -0.68 13.51 5.33
N LEU A 375 -0.45 14.02 6.53
CA LEU A 375 -0.47 15.46 6.80
C LEU A 375 0.55 16.20 5.93
N TRP A 376 1.77 15.70 5.87
CA TRP A 376 2.86 16.31 5.11
C TRP A 376 2.66 16.20 3.60
N HIS A 377 2.14 15.04 3.11
CA HIS A 377 1.79 14.88 1.70
C HIS A 377 0.67 15.83 1.28
N CYS A 378 -0.37 16.02 2.11
CA CYS A 378 -1.43 16.98 1.84
C CYS A 378 -0.87 18.42 1.78
N LEU A 379 -0.07 18.82 2.78
CA LEU A 379 0.54 20.15 2.80
C LEU A 379 1.40 20.41 1.58
N PHE A 380 2.28 19.48 1.24
CA PHE A 380 3.16 19.57 0.09
C PHE A 380 2.37 19.66 -1.23
N GLY A 381 1.43 18.74 -1.44
CA GLY A 381 0.63 18.69 -2.66
C GLY A 381 -0.30 19.88 -2.83
N LEU A 382 -0.90 20.40 -1.75
CA LEU A 382 -1.78 21.56 -1.78
C LEU A 382 -1.01 22.86 -2.03
N LEU A 383 0.16 23.02 -1.42
CA LEU A 383 0.97 24.22 -1.55
C LEU A 383 1.58 24.34 -2.95
N PHE A 384 2.10 23.23 -3.47
CA PHE A 384 2.82 23.18 -4.75
C PHE A 384 1.97 22.63 -5.90
N TRP A 385 0.64 22.70 -5.81
CA TRP A 385 -0.26 22.12 -6.80
C TRP A 385 0.02 22.58 -8.24
N GLU A 386 0.22 23.87 -8.43
CA GLU A 386 0.44 24.47 -9.76
C GLU A 386 1.71 23.93 -10.40
N GLU A 387 2.82 23.91 -9.65
CA GLU A 387 4.13 23.43 -10.11
C GLU A 387 4.09 21.91 -10.37
N LEU A 388 3.37 21.16 -9.55
CA LEU A 388 3.31 19.72 -9.66
C LEU A 388 2.40 19.23 -10.78
N PHE A 389 1.21 19.82 -10.93
CA PHE A 389 0.16 19.24 -11.77
C PHE A 389 -0.26 20.12 -12.95
N GLU A 390 0.14 21.39 -13.00
CA GLU A 390 -0.31 22.33 -14.04
C GLU A 390 0.83 22.90 -14.90
N SER A 391 2.07 22.64 -14.51
CA SER A 391 3.28 23.17 -15.19
C SER A 391 3.90 22.21 -16.21
N GLY A 392 3.17 21.20 -16.68
CA GLY A 392 3.69 20.26 -17.68
C GLY A 392 4.60 19.16 -17.09
N GLN A 393 4.47 18.85 -15.82
CA GLN A 393 5.27 17.78 -15.17
C GLN A 393 4.61 16.38 -15.26
N LEU A 394 3.49 16.27 -15.95
CA LEU A 394 2.84 15.03 -16.32
C LEU A 394 3.10 14.76 -17.81
N HIS A 395 3.41 13.52 -18.15
CA HIS A 395 3.82 13.12 -19.50
C HIS A 395 2.77 12.27 -20.23
N SER A 396 1.77 11.80 -19.48
CA SER A 396 0.59 11.14 -20.01
C SER A 396 -0.63 11.42 -19.13
N SER A 397 -1.82 11.22 -19.68
CA SER A 397 -3.06 11.35 -18.90
C SER A 397 -3.19 10.32 -17.77
N PHE A 398 -2.33 9.31 -17.73
CA PHE A 398 -2.26 8.26 -16.72
C PHE A 398 -1.19 8.52 -15.63
N ASP A 399 -0.38 9.56 -15.78
CA ASP A 399 0.58 9.94 -14.75
C ASP A 399 -0.14 10.63 -13.59
N TRP A 400 0.05 10.11 -12.39
CA TRP A 400 -0.51 10.68 -11.16
C TRP A 400 0.57 11.33 -10.29
N VAL A 401 1.82 10.95 -10.49
CA VAL A 401 2.97 11.52 -9.78
C VAL A 401 3.83 12.27 -10.78
N PRO A 402 4.06 13.57 -10.57
CA PRO A 402 4.92 14.39 -11.42
C PRO A 402 6.32 13.81 -11.60
N HIS A 403 6.88 13.94 -12.80
CA HIS A 403 8.18 13.35 -13.10
C HIS A 403 9.29 14.02 -12.29
N CYS A 404 9.24 15.33 -12.12
CA CYS A 404 10.19 16.10 -11.34
C CYS A 404 10.37 15.64 -9.88
N LEU A 405 9.39 14.90 -9.33
CA LEU A 405 9.54 14.24 -8.02
C LEU A 405 10.25 12.89 -8.12
N LYS A 406 10.30 12.28 -9.32
CA LYS A 406 10.93 10.97 -9.54
C LYS A 406 12.43 11.15 -9.84
N ASP A 407 12.79 12.20 -10.56
CA ASP A 407 14.16 12.53 -10.97
C ASP A 407 14.83 13.60 -10.10
N LYS A 408 14.20 14.00 -8.99
CA LYS A 408 14.68 15.02 -8.04
C LYS A 408 14.90 16.41 -8.63
N SER A 409 14.34 16.71 -9.78
CA SER A 409 14.50 18.00 -10.44
C SER A 409 13.58 19.09 -9.91
N PHE A 410 12.60 18.78 -9.05
CA PHE A 410 11.55 19.69 -8.61
C PHE A 410 12.11 20.97 -7.99
N ALA A 411 13.01 20.85 -7.01
CA ALA A 411 13.63 22.02 -6.36
C ALA A 411 14.38 22.91 -7.34
N ARG A 412 15.07 22.31 -8.32
CA ARG A 412 15.84 23.05 -9.33
C ARG A 412 14.93 23.75 -10.36
N LEU A 413 13.88 23.07 -10.81
CA LEU A 413 12.96 23.59 -11.82
C LEU A 413 12.12 24.74 -11.29
N PHE A 414 11.68 24.67 -10.04
CA PHE A 414 10.74 25.61 -9.44
C PHE A 414 11.32 26.40 -8.27
N ALA A 415 12.65 26.59 -8.22
CA ALA A 415 13.37 27.21 -7.09
C ALA A 415 12.72 28.52 -6.63
N ARG A 416 12.39 29.43 -7.57
CA ARG A 416 11.79 30.74 -7.26
C ARG A 416 10.38 30.63 -6.70
N ASP A 417 9.56 29.74 -7.27
CA ASP A 417 8.17 29.55 -6.85
C ASP A 417 8.12 28.88 -5.48
N ILE A 418 9.00 27.89 -5.25
CA ILE A 418 9.18 27.25 -3.96
C ILE A 418 9.58 28.26 -2.90
N ASP A 419 10.59 29.09 -3.17
CA ASP A 419 11.06 30.14 -2.23
C ASP A 419 9.93 31.13 -1.90
N ALA A 420 9.18 31.57 -2.89
CA ALA A 420 8.06 32.48 -2.72
C ALA A 420 6.95 31.87 -1.86
N LYS A 421 6.55 30.61 -2.16
CA LYS A 421 5.50 29.90 -1.41
C LYS A 421 5.93 29.54 0.01
N LEU A 422 7.17 29.13 0.21
CA LEU A 422 7.71 28.85 1.55
C LEU A 422 7.86 30.13 2.39
N SER A 423 8.20 31.25 1.79
CA SER A 423 8.19 32.55 2.46
C SER A 423 6.77 32.96 2.91
N ALA A 424 5.76 32.61 2.11
CA ALA A 424 4.34 32.85 2.46
C ALA A 424 3.82 31.93 3.58
N VAL A 425 4.49 30.82 3.90
CA VAL A 425 4.12 29.94 5.03
C VAL A 425 4.18 30.72 6.37
N SER A 426 5.10 31.64 6.53
CA SER A 426 5.21 32.50 7.71
C SER A 426 4.13 33.58 7.83
N SER A 427 3.26 33.70 6.82
CA SER A 427 2.15 34.66 6.80
C SER A 427 0.80 33.93 6.74
N GLN A 428 -0.26 34.59 7.19
CA GLN A 428 -1.61 34.03 7.10
C GLN A 428 -2.10 33.77 5.66
N SER A 429 -1.38 34.30 4.67
CA SER A 429 -1.71 34.12 3.24
C SER A 429 -1.58 32.67 2.77
N VAL A 430 -0.76 31.84 3.42
CA VAL A 430 -0.62 30.41 3.06
C VAL A 430 -1.93 29.64 3.22
N LEU A 431 -2.70 29.91 4.27
CA LEU A 431 -4.00 29.27 4.46
C LEU A 431 -4.97 29.62 3.32
N ALA A 432 -4.98 30.89 2.88
CA ALA A 432 -5.79 31.28 1.73
C ALA A 432 -5.39 30.56 0.43
N LEU A 433 -4.09 30.33 0.22
CA LEU A 433 -3.58 29.59 -0.92
C LEU A 433 -4.03 28.12 -0.86
N ILE A 434 -3.86 27.46 0.29
CA ILE A 434 -4.29 26.08 0.51
C ILE A 434 -5.81 25.94 0.27
N LEU A 435 -6.63 26.82 0.85
CA LEU A 435 -8.08 26.80 0.70
C LEU A 435 -8.51 27.05 -0.76
N ARG A 436 -7.81 27.92 -1.49
CA ARG A 436 -8.05 28.14 -2.92
C ARG A 436 -7.76 26.89 -3.73
N THR A 437 -6.65 26.20 -3.45
CA THR A 437 -6.29 24.94 -4.08
C THR A 437 -7.37 23.88 -3.80
N ILE A 438 -7.79 23.73 -2.55
CA ILE A 438 -8.88 22.82 -2.18
C ILE A 438 -10.15 23.13 -2.95
N ALA A 439 -10.61 24.38 -2.92
CA ALA A 439 -11.85 24.79 -3.57
C ALA A 439 -11.83 24.61 -5.10
N GLY A 440 -10.69 24.88 -5.73
CA GLY A 440 -10.56 24.84 -7.20
C GLY A 440 -10.22 23.46 -7.76
N LYS A 441 -9.65 22.57 -6.95
CA LYS A 441 -9.07 21.31 -7.42
C LYS A 441 -9.67 20.06 -6.78
N TRP A 442 -10.63 20.19 -5.89
CA TRP A 442 -11.24 19.08 -5.17
C TRP A 442 -11.63 17.92 -6.08
N GLY A 443 -11.20 16.72 -5.72
CA GLY A 443 -11.48 15.49 -6.46
C GLY A 443 -10.66 15.29 -7.73
N THR A 444 -9.74 16.22 -8.07
CA THR A 444 -8.81 16.02 -9.19
C THR A 444 -7.84 14.87 -8.84
N PRO A 445 -7.66 13.87 -9.72
CA PRO A 445 -6.74 12.78 -9.49
C PRO A 445 -5.30 13.26 -9.29
N ASN A 446 -4.68 12.78 -8.23
CA ASN A 446 -3.26 13.00 -7.96
C ASN A 446 -2.69 11.76 -7.22
N GLY A 447 -1.39 11.54 -7.29
CA GLY A 447 -0.71 10.40 -6.69
C GLY A 447 0.03 10.73 -5.38
N LEU A 448 -0.18 11.92 -4.82
CA LEU A 448 0.52 12.37 -3.60
C LEU A 448 -0.34 12.17 -2.36
N PHE A 449 -1.61 12.52 -2.41
CA PHE A 449 -2.53 12.43 -1.28
C PHE A 449 -3.96 12.11 -1.73
N ALA A 450 -4.78 11.63 -0.80
CA ALA A 450 -6.22 11.50 -0.99
C ALA A 450 -6.95 12.73 -0.43
N TRP A 451 -7.93 13.24 -1.14
CA TRP A 451 -8.67 14.46 -0.76
C TRP A 451 -9.40 14.35 0.59
N ASP A 452 -9.84 13.16 0.96
CA ASP A 452 -10.46 12.85 2.25
C ASP A 452 -9.45 12.76 3.42
N HIS A 453 -8.14 12.82 3.13
CA HIS A 453 -7.10 12.89 4.15
C HIS A 453 -6.75 14.33 4.58
N ILE A 454 -7.33 15.33 3.92
CA ILE A 454 -7.07 16.73 4.27
C ILE A 454 -7.76 17.04 5.60
N ASP A 455 -6.97 17.35 6.60
CA ASP A 455 -7.41 17.75 7.93
C ASP A 455 -6.99 19.20 8.22
N MET A 456 -7.91 20.14 7.99
CA MET A 456 -7.65 21.56 8.23
C MET A 456 -7.51 21.89 9.72
N ASP A 457 -8.10 21.08 10.58
CA ASP A 457 -8.00 21.28 12.04
C ASP A 457 -6.62 20.86 12.56
N ALA A 458 -5.92 19.97 11.85
CA ALA A 458 -4.50 19.65 12.07
C ALA A 458 -3.57 20.67 11.41
N ILE A 459 -3.85 21.08 10.17
CA ILE A 459 -3.00 21.99 9.39
C ILE A 459 -2.88 23.38 10.05
N ARG A 460 -3.98 23.94 10.53
CA ARG A 460 -3.99 25.30 11.12
C ARG A 460 -3.08 25.45 12.34
N PRO A 461 -3.20 24.63 13.39
CA PRO A 461 -2.33 24.75 14.57
C PRO A 461 -0.86 24.48 14.22
N LEU A 462 -0.57 23.54 13.32
CA LEU A 462 0.80 23.28 12.88
C LEU A 462 1.44 24.51 12.22
N LEU A 463 0.74 25.14 11.28
CA LEU A 463 1.21 26.36 10.61
C LEU A 463 1.33 27.56 11.58
N ALA A 464 0.45 27.66 12.57
CA ALA A 464 0.49 28.72 13.57
C ALA A 464 1.67 28.54 14.53
N ALA A 465 1.90 27.31 15.03
CA ALA A 465 2.94 27.04 16.00
C ALA A 465 4.35 27.00 15.39
N HIS A 466 4.50 26.45 14.19
CA HIS A 466 5.82 26.15 13.61
C HIS A 466 5.97 26.55 12.12
N PRO A 467 5.67 27.81 11.73
CA PRO A 467 5.73 28.21 10.33
C PRO A 467 7.12 28.01 9.70
N GLY A 468 8.20 28.38 10.41
CA GLY A 468 9.57 28.16 9.94
C GLY A 468 9.95 26.68 9.84
N GLY A 469 9.53 25.89 10.81
CA GLY A 469 9.75 24.44 10.81
C GLY A 469 9.03 23.75 9.64
N VAL A 470 7.77 24.13 9.39
CA VAL A 470 7.01 23.62 8.24
C VAL A 470 7.70 24.00 6.92
N SER A 471 8.16 25.26 6.77
CA SER A 471 8.91 25.68 5.59
C SER A 471 10.17 24.83 5.38
N THR A 472 10.91 24.53 6.45
CA THR A 472 12.12 23.69 6.39
C THR A 472 11.79 22.28 5.92
N ILE A 473 10.77 21.63 6.48
CA ILE A 473 10.36 20.28 6.09
C ILE A 473 9.88 20.24 4.64
N LEU A 474 9.03 21.20 4.23
CA LEU A 474 8.55 21.28 2.84
C LEU A 474 9.69 21.54 1.84
N ARG A 475 10.73 22.26 2.24
CA ARG A 475 11.95 22.44 1.42
C ARG A 475 12.68 21.11 1.23
N LEU A 476 12.93 20.36 2.30
CA LEU A 476 13.53 19.03 2.22
C LEU A 476 12.69 18.08 1.34
N MET A 477 11.37 18.15 1.45
CA MET A 477 10.49 17.39 0.55
C MET A 477 10.61 17.84 -0.90
N SER A 478 10.85 19.11 -1.16
CA SER A 478 11.06 19.65 -2.51
C SER A 478 12.36 19.14 -3.14
N GLU A 479 13.39 18.96 -2.34
CA GLU A 479 14.71 18.46 -2.77
C GLU A 479 14.68 16.97 -3.06
N ASP A 480 14.09 16.16 -2.18
CA ASP A 480 13.93 14.71 -2.37
C ASP A 480 12.60 14.22 -1.77
N PHE A 481 11.51 14.41 -2.50
CA PHE A 481 10.18 13.95 -2.07
C PHE A 481 10.16 12.44 -1.78
N ARG A 482 10.91 11.67 -2.54
CA ARG A 482 10.90 10.22 -2.42
C ARG A 482 11.57 9.73 -1.15
N ALA A 483 12.71 10.31 -0.77
CA ALA A 483 13.35 10.04 0.51
C ALA A 483 12.49 10.53 1.68
N MET A 484 11.72 11.61 1.49
CA MET A 484 10.84 12.22 2.50
C MET A 484 9.42 11.63 2.55
N ARG A 485 9.11 10.64 1.71
CA ARG A 485 7.74 10.11 1.57
C ARG A 485 7.24 9.40 2.83
N ASP A 486 8.11 8.70 3.56
CA ASP A 486 7.73 7.82 4.67
C ASP A 486 8.54 8.16 5.94
N GLY A 487 8.01 7.77 7.08
CA GLY A 487 8.69 7.82 8.37
C GLY A 487 8.32 9.02 9.25
N PHE A 488 7.32 9.80 8.87
CA PHE A 488 6.76 10.82 9.75
C PHE A 488 5.97 10.18 10.89
N PRO A 489 5.98 10.80 12.10
CA PRO A 489 5.37 10.25 13.31
C PRO A 489 3.86 10.04 13.19
N ASP A 490 3.34 9.09 13.96
CA ASP A 490 1.95 8.63 13.92
C ASP A 490 0.93 9.69 14.29
N LEU A 491 1.21 10.43 15.37
CA LEU A 491 0.28 11.39 15.96
C LEU A 491 0.88 12.79 16.00
N MET A 492 0.02 13.78 15.82
CA MET A 492 0.28 15.18 16.18
C MET A 492 -0.63 15.55 17.35
N ILE A 493 -0.07 16.18 18.37
CA ILE A 493 -0.80 16.69 19.53
C ILE A 493 -0.72 18.20 19.57
N GLU A 494 -1.80 18.83 19.96
CA GLU A 494 -1.87 20.27 20.24
C GLU A 494 -2.34 20.49 21.69
N PHE A 495 -1.68 21.42 22.39
CA PHE A 495 -2.06 21.83 23.71
C PHE A 495 -1.63 23.29 23.96
N ASN A 496 -2.59 24.16 24.24
CA ASN A 496 -2.37 25.60 24.49
C ASN A 496 -1.57 26.31 23.39
N GLY A 497 -1.76 25.94 22.15
CA GLY A 497 -1.07 26.50 20.98
C GLY A 497 0.31 25.93 20.72
N GLU A 498 0.81 25.00 21.52
CA GLU A 498 1.99 24.24 21.27
C GLU A 498 1.66 22.95 20.49
N VAL A 499 2.46 22.62 19.50
CA VAL A 499 2.29 21.40 18.68
C VAL A 499 3.53 20.52 18.83
N ALA A 500 3.28 19.21 18.98
CA ALA A 500 4.34 18.20 18.99
C ALA A 500 3.90 16.96 18.23
N PHE A 501 4.88 16.17 17.77
CA PHE A 501 4.66 14.90 17.08
C PHE A 501 5.09 13.72 17.95
N LEU A 502 4.31 12.65 17.91
CA LEU A 502 4.55 11.43 18.70
C LEU A 502 4.67 10.23 17.76
N GLU A 503 5.79 9.54 17.85
CA GLU A 503 6.00 8.21 17.25
C GLU A 503 5.69 7.15 18.28
N VAL A 504 4.67 6.35 18.08
CA VAL A 504 4.18 5.35 19.02
C VAL A 504 4.90 4.01 18.82
N LYS A 505 5.41 3.44 19.91
CA LYS A 505 6.10 2.15 19.90
C LYS A 505 5.55 1.22 20.97
N ALA A 506 4.94 0.11 20.55
CA ALA A 506 4.50 -0.96 21.42
C ALA A 506 5.65 -1.93 21.75
N GLU A 507 5.37 -2.88 22.65
CA GLU A 507 6.32 -3.94 23.00
C GLU A 507 6.70 -4.79 21.76
N GLY A 508 7.99 -4.93 21.51
CA GLY A 508 8.53 -5.65 20.34
C GLY A 508 8.76 -4.78 19.11
N ASP A 509 8.27 -3.54 19.10
CA ASP A 509 8.50 -2.62 17.98
C ASP A 509 9.94 -2.10 17.97
N ALA A 510 10.44 -1.89 16.77
CA ALA A 510 11.71 -1.23 16.53
C ALA A 510 11.54 0.12 15.83
N VAL A 511 12.42 1.06 16.15
CA VAL A 511 12.50 2.32 15.38
C VAL A 511 13.18 2.03 14.06
N ARG A 512 12.52 2.36 12.97
CA ARG A 512 13.09 2.28 11.63
C ARG A 512 14.03 3.48 11.38
N ARG A 513 15.00 3.32 10.49
CA ARG A 513 15.94 4.39 10.17
C ARG A 513 15.25 5.65 9.64
N ASN A 514 14.33 5.49 8.69
CA ASN A 514 13.58 6.62 8.16
C ASN A 514 12.79 7.36 9.24
N GLN A 515 12.23 6.67 10.25
CA GLN A 515 11.59 7.31 11.41
C GLN A 515 12.60 8.09 12.25
N LEU A 516 13.78 7.51 12.53
CA LEU A 516 14.86 8.23 13.22
C LEU A 516 15.25 9.49 12.45
N THR A 517 15.41 9.40 11.15
CA THR A 517 15.77 10.53 10.29
C THR A 517 14.69 11.62 10.34
N ARG A 518 13.40 11.25 10.23
CA ARG A 518 12.29 12.24 10.31
C ARG A 518 12.21 12.92 11.66
N LEU A 519 12.32 12.17 12.76
CA LEU A 519 12.34 12.74 14.12
C LEU A 519 13.48 13.77 14.28
N ARG A 520 14.67 13.47 13.73
CA ARG A 520 15.79 14.41 13.76
C ARG A 520 15.55 15.64 12.89
N GLN A 521 15.01 15.48 11.70
CA GLN A 521 14.69 16.58 10.78
C GLN A 521 13.63 17.51 11.40
N LEU A 522 12.56 16.96 11.98
CA LEU A 522 11.55 17.73 12.69
C LEU A 522 12.17 18.50 13.85
N SER A 523 12.97 17.84 14.68
CA SER A 523 13.67 18.49 15.81
C SER A 523 14.64 19.59 15.35
N SER A 524 15.40 19.36 14.28
CA SER A 524 16.31 20.36 13.70
C SER A 524 15.55 21.55 13.10
N ALA A 525 14.33 21.32 12.61
CA ALA A 525 13.42 22.35 12.14
C ALA A 525 12.68 23.09 13.28
N GLY A 526 12.99 22.77 14.54
CA GLY A 526 12.34 23.39 15.71
C GLY A 526 10.94 22.84 16.03
N ILE A 527 10.56 21.72 15.45
CA ILE A 527 9.31 21.03 15.72
C ILE A 527 9.56 19.89 16.72
N LYS A 528 8.94 19.94 17.88
CA LYS A 528 9.08 18.89 18.88
C LYS A 528 8.56 17.55 18.32
N ALA A 529 9.41 16.52 18.34
CA ALA A 529 9.06 15.18 17.90
C ALA A 529 9.75 14.15 18.79
N GLU A 530 8.99 13.21 19.34
CA GLU A 530 9.47 12.27 20.35
C GLU A 530 8.86 10.88 20.19
N ILE A 531 9.51 9.87 20.78
CA ILE A 531 9.01 8.50 20.85
C ILE A 531 8.22 8.31 22.13
N VAL A 532 7.03 7.73 21.99
CA VAL A 532 6.18 7.26 23.08
C VAL A 532 6.20 5.74 23.09
N ARG A 533 6.72 5.16 24.17
CA ARG A 533 6.64 3.72 24.43
C ARG A 533 5.33 3.39 25.12
N VAL A 534 4.65 2.37 24.63
CA VAL A 534 3.40 1.91 25.23
C VAL A 534 3.67 0.81 26.25
N ASP A 535 3.19 1.01 27.48
CA ASP A 535 3.11 -0.02 28.49
C ASP A 535 1.65 -0.46 28.65
N PHE A 536 1.36 -1.67 28.22
CA PHE A 536 -0.01 -2.20 28.24
C PHE A 536 -0.37 -2.77 29.60
N ARG A 537 -1.18 -2.04 30.34
CA ARG A 537 -1.75 -2.46 31.63
C ARG A 537 -3.22 -2.09 31.70
N PHE A 538 -3.91 -2.58 32.73
CA PHE A 538 -5.21 -2.05 33.06
C PHE A 538 -5.09 -0.55 33.37
N ASP A 539 -5.92 0.25 32.73
CA ASP A 539 -6.00 1.70 32.95
C ASP A 539 -7.36 2.04 33.57
N PRO A 540 -7.43 2.41 34.86
CA PRO A 540 -8.69 2.70 35.55
C PRO A 540 -9.45 3.89 34.91
N ASP A 541 -8.72 4.84 34.30
CA ASP A 541 -9.31 6.00 33.65
C ASP A 541 -9.86 5.69 32.25
N GLN A 542 -9.58 4.47 31.71
CA GLN A 542 -10.12 4.03 30.43
C GLN A 542 -11.65 3.84 30.54
N GLU A 543 -12.38 4.47 29.63
CA GLU A 543 -13.81 4.22 29.49
C GLU A 543 -14.08 2.91 28.76
N TYR A 544 -15.02 2.12 29.32
CA TYR A 544 -15.57 0.93 28.69
C TYR A 544 -17.06 1.18 28.46
N VAL A 545 -17.53 0.89 27.26
CA VAL A 545 -18.93 0.98 26.91
C VAL A 545 -19.47 -0.44 26.73
N VAL A 546 -20.21 -0.91 27.74
CA VAL A 546 -20.82 -2.24 27.73
C VAL A 546 -22.13 -2.13 26.98
N VAL A 547 -22.24 -2.83 25.89
CA VAL A 547 -23.37 -2.77 24.95
C VAL A 547 -24.06 -4.11 24.88
N ASP A 548 -25.36 -4.10 24.85
CA ASP A 548 -26.21 -5.20 24.49
C ASP A 548 -27.27 -4.73 23.48
N ILE A 549 -27.68 -5.61 22.56
CA ILE A 549 -28.64 -5.28 21.52
C ILE A 549 -29.75 -6.32 21.44
N GLU A 550 -30.95 -5.87 21.12
CA GLU A 550 -32.04 -6.72 20.67
C GLU A 550 -32.22 -6.61 19.15
N THR A 551 -32.60 -7.70 18.51
CA THR A 551 -32.62 -7.79 17.05
C THR A 551 -33.87 -8.50 16.53
N THR A 552 -34.15 -8.40 15.22
CA THR A 552 -35.25 -9.15 14.58
C THR A 552 -34.92 -10.63 14.33
N GLY A 553 -33.66 -11.05 14.61
CA GLY A 553 -33.19 -12.42 14.43
C GLY A 553 -31.67 -12.49 14.65
N SER A 554 -31.05 -13.61 14.29
CA SER A 554 -29.62 -13.87 14.61
C SER A 554 -28.63 -13.62 13.48
N TRP A 555 -29.09 -13.18 12.31
CA TRP A 555 -28.25 -13.05 11.12
C TRP A 555 -28.02 -11.57 10.75
N SER A 556 -26.86 -11.03 11.09
CA SER A 556 -26.51 -9.62 10.94
C SER A 556 -26.63 -9.05 9.51
N ASN A 557 -26.48 -9.89 8.46
CA ASN A 557 -26.63 -9.45 7.06
C ASN A 557 -28.10 -9.29 6.65
N GLY A 558 -29.02 -9.94 7.34
CA GLY A 558 -30.45 -9.95 6.98
C GLY A 558 -31.38 -9.37 8.05
N ASP A 559 -31.01 -9.48 9.31
CA ASP A 559 -31.78 -8.98 10.42
C ASP A 559 -31.36 -7.55 10.83
N ARG A 560 -32.14 -6.89 11.67
CA ARG A 560 -31.98 -5.50 12.03
C ARG A 560 -32.04 -5.34 13.56
N VAL A 561 -31.41 -4.30 14.06
CA VAL A 561 -31.46 -3.94 15.48
C VAL A 561 -32.82 -3.33 15.84
N THR A 562 -33.37 -3.71 17.00
CA THR A 562 -34.64 -3.22 17.54
C THR A 562 -34.49 -2.43 18.84
N GLU A 563 -33.44 -2.69 19.61
CA GLU A 563 -33.08 -1.95 20.82
C GLU A 563 -31.55 -1.96 20.99
N ILE A 564 -31.01 -0.88 21.52
CA ILE A 564 -29.62 -0.82 22.00
C ILE A 564 -29.67 -0.35 23.44
N GLY A 565 -28.95 -1.04 24.33
CA GLY A 565 -28.63 -0.60 25.69
C GLY A 565 -27.12 -0.49 25.85
N ALA A 566 -26.64 0.59 26.40
CA ALA A 566 -25.22 0.82 26.62
C ALA A 566 -24.97 1.44 28.00
N VAL A 567 -23.94 0.94 28.67
CA VAL A 567 -23.52 1.37 30.00
C VAL A 567 -22.04 1.75 29.96
N LYS A 568 -21.72 2.98 30.33
CA LYS A 568 -20.35 3.46 30.38
C LYS A 568 -19.76 3.26 31.76
N ILE A 569 -18.61 2.58 31.80
CA ILE A 569 -17.84 2.31 33.02
C ILE A 569 -16.50 3.04 32.96
N ARG A 570 -16.12 3.64 34.07
CA ARG A 570 -14.80 4.19 34.34
C ARG A 570 -14.47 3.97 35.81
N ASN A 571 -13.25 3.58 36.14
CA ASN A 571 -12.79 3.33 37.51
C ASN A 571 -13.77 2.41 38.30
N HIS A 572 -14.21 1.32 37.67
CA HIS A 572 -15.18 0.35 38.25
C HIS A 572 -16.59 0.88 38.54
N GLU A 573 -16.88 2.14 38.19
CA GLU A 573 -18.19 2.75 38.44
C GLU A 573 -18.94 2.97 37.12
N ILE A 574 -20.25 2.83 37.16
CA ILE A 574 -21.12 3.21 36.05
C ILE A 574 -21.24 4.73 36.08
N VAL A 575 -20.73 5.39 35.03
CA VAL A 575 -20.69 6.86 34.94
C VAL A 575 -21.76 7.43 34.02
N ASP A 576 -22.30 6.65 33.08
CA ASP A 576 -23.34 7.09 32.16
C ASP A 576 -24.09 5.90 31.56
N GLU A 577 -25.30 6.14 31.07
CA GLU A 577 -26.13 5.11 30.39
C GLU A 577 -26.82 5.70 29.16
N TRP A 578 -26.98 4.90 28.16
CA TRP A 578 -27.65 5.25 26.92
C TRP A 578 -28.55 4.11 26.45
N THR A 579 -29.77 4.42 26.01
CA THR A 579 -30.67 3.39 25.46
C THR A 579 -31.60 3.98 24.42
N SER A 580 -31.96 3.18 23.41
CA SER A 580 -32.95 3.54 22.41
C SER A 580 -33.62 2.30 21.84
N LEU A 581 -34.96 2.36 21.73
CA LEU A 581 -35.69 1.51 20.79
C LEU A 581 -35.42 2.02 19.38
N ILE A 582 -35.41 1.11 18.41
CA ILE A 582 -35.10 1.41 17.01
C ILE A 582 -36.16 0.78 16.11
N ASN A 583 -36.66 1.56 15.16
CA ASN A 583 -37.52 1.02 14.10
C ASN A 583 -36.66 0.21 13.11
N PRO A 584 -36.81 -1.12 13.07
CA PRO A 584 -36.01 -1.98 12.21
C PRO A 584 -36.42 -1.93 10.73
N GLN A 585 -37.46 -1.14 10.39
CA GLN A 585 -38.07 -1.05 9.05
C GLN A 585 -38.52 -2.43 8.49
N ARG A 586 -38.81 -3.35 9.39
CA ARG A 586 -39.32 -4.69 9.07
C ARG A 586 -40.11 -5.25 10.27
N SER A 587 -40.93 -6.26 10.04
CA SER A 587 -41.69 -6.91 11.11
C SER A 587 -40.80 -7.74 12.03
N ILE A 588 -41.03 -7.66 13.31
CA ILE A 588 -40.40 -8.51 14.33
C ILE A 588 -41.12 -9.85 14.36
N PRO A 589 -40.43 -10.98 14.19
CA PRO A 589 -41.03 -12.31 14.26
C PRO A 589 -41.63 -12.59 15.64
N ALA A 590 -42.75 -13.27 15.71
CA ALA A 590 -43.46 -13.57 16.97
C ALA A 590 -42.59 -14.34 17.99
N ALA A 591 -41.64 -15.16 17.52
CA ALA A 591 -40.69 -15.85 18.38
C ALA A 591 -39.74 -14.87 19.10
N ILE A 592 -39.26 -13.84 18.39
CA ILE A 592 -38.42 -12.79 18.93
C ILE A 592 -39.18 -11.90 19.90
N THR A 593 -40.40 -11.50 19.54
CA THR A 593 -41.28 -10.75 20.46
C THR A 593 -41.53 -11.52 21.79
N ARG A 594 -41.69 -12.84 21.74
CA ARG A 594 -41.85 -13.66 22.98
C ARG A 594 -40.55 -13.70 23.80
N LEU A 595 -39.39 -13.62 23.17
CA LEU A 595 -38.11 -13.66 23.83
C LEU A 595 -37.78 -12.30 24.47
N THR A 596 -37.90 -11.20 23.71
CA THR A 596 -37.42 -9.86 24.09
C THR A 596 -38.51 -8.98 24.71
N GLY A 597 -39.78 -9.35 24.53
CA GLY A 597 -40.93 -8.53 24.88
C GLY A 597 -41.14 -7.31 23.94
N ILE A 598 -40.27 -7.09 22.98
CA ILE A 598 -40.35 -5.96 22.03
C ILE A 598 -41.39 -6.32 20.94
N THR A 599 -42.42 -5.50 20.83
CA THR A 599 -43.47 -5.65 19.86
C THR A 599 -43.34 -4.73 18.66
N ASN A 600 -43.97 -5.09 17.54
CA ASN A 600 -44.02 -4.21 16.36
C ASN A 600 -44.66 -2.84 16.67
N ALA A 601 -45.57 -2.77 17.66
CA ALA A 601 -46.16 -1.51 18.07
C ALA A 601 -45.17 -0.59 18.79
N MET A 602 -44.30 -1.15 19.63
CA MET A 602 -43.29 -0.39 20.37
C MET A 602 -42.24 0.29 19.46
N VAL A 603 -41.87 -0.38 18.37
CA VAL A 603 -40.84 0.13 17.46
C VAL A 603 -41.38 0.92 16.29
N ARG A 604 -42.71 0.98 16.08
CA ARG A 604 -43.30 1.67 14.92
C ARG A 604 -42.91 3.13 14.84
N ASP A 605 -43.00 3.82 15.97
CA ASP A 605 -42.78 5.25 16.11
C ASP A 605 -41.38 5.54 16.72
N ALA A 606 -40.55 4.50 16.90
CA ALA A 606 -39.17 4.64 17.35
C ALA A 606 -38.26 5.24 16.23
N PRO A 607 -37.17 5.91 16.59
CA PRO A 607 -36.25 6.48 15.61
C PRO A 607 -35.65 5.39 14.72
N LEU A 608 -35.27 5.77 13.49
CA LEU A 608 -34.45 4.95 12.64
C LEU A 608 -33.00 4.88 13.16
N PHE A 609 -32.25 3.83 12.81
CA PHE A 609 -30.84 3.75 13.21
C PHE A 609 -30.02 4.97 12.75
N ALA A 610 -30.29 5.50 11.54
CA ALA A 610 -29.65 6.69 11.02
C ALA A 610 -29.82 7.93 11.91
N GLU A 611 -30.96 8.04 12.61
CA GLU A 611 -31.27 9.20 13.46
C GLU A 611 -30.55 9.15 14.79
N ILE A 612 -30.21 7.96 15.28
CA ILE A 612 -29.52 7.77 16.56
C ILE A 612 -28.01 7.50 16.41
N ALA A 613 -27.54 7.25 15.19
CA ALA A 613 -26.17 6.83 14.93
C ALA A 613 -25.14 7.81 15.46
N ASP A 614 -25.36 9.13 15.32
CA ASP A 614 -24.43 10.16 15.82
C ASP A 614 -24.40 10.23 17.33
N SER A 615 -25.55 10.16 17.99
CA SER A 615 -25.62 10.18 19.46
C SER A 615 -24.98 8.94 20.08
N PHE A 616 -25.15 7.78 19.45
CA PHE A 616 -24.47 6.56 19.90
C PHE A 616 -22.97 6.62 19.70
N MET A 617 -22.46 7.14 18.55
CA MET A 617 -21.04 7.36 18.34
C MET A 617 -20.43 8.35 19.34
N GLN A 618 -21.17 9.42 19.66
CA GLN A 618 -20.76 10.37 20.68
C GLN A 618 -20.71 9.72 22.08
N PHE A 619 -21.68 8.86 22.40
CA PHE A 619 -21.67 8.10 23.65
C PHE A 619 -20.48 7.12 23.71
N MET A 620 -20.15 6.45 22.60
CA MET A 620 -18.98 5.59 22.50
C MET A 620 -17.66 6.34 22.77
N GLY A 621 -17.49 7.53 22.23
CA GLY A 621 -16.27 8.32 22.37
C GLY A 621 -14.99 7.53 22.03
N ASP A 622 -13.97 7.60 22.89
CA ASP A 622 -12.74 6.79 22.83
C ASP A 622 -12.86 5.50 23.69
N GLY A 623 -14.10 5.04 23.96
CA GLY A 623 -14.37 3.89 24.80
C GLY A 623 -14.04 2.54 24.14
N ILE A 624 -13.78 1.54 24.98
CA ILE A 624 -13.64 0.15 24.54
C ILE A 624 -15.05 -0.45 24.45
N PHE A 625 -15.38 -1.02 23.29
CA PHE A 625 -16.65 -1.73 23.09
C PHE A 625 -16.63 -3.07 23.83
N VAL A 626 -17.55 -3.24 24.76
CA VAL A 626 -17.69 -4.45 25.57
C VAL A 626 -19.05 -5.07 25.35
N ALA A 627 -19.13 -6.39 25.20
CA ALA A 627 -20.41 -7.10 25.21
C ALA A 627 -20.24 -8.53 25.74
N HIS A 628 -21.38 -9.14 26.12
CA HIS A 628 -21.40 -10.55 26.50
C HIS A 628 -21.62 -11.39 25.23
N ASN A 629 -20.55 -11.96 24.64
CA ASN A 629 -20.46 -12.51 23.28
C ASN A 629 -20.29 -11.41 22.20
N VAL A 630 -19.28 -10.58 22.38
CA VAL A 630 -19.03 -9.33 21.65
C VAL A 630 -19.17 -9.38 20.12
N ASN A 631 -18.91 -10.52 19.49
CA ASN A 631 -18.96 -10.61 18.03
C ASN A 631 -20.39 -10.50 17.47
N PHE A 632 -21.40 -10.85 18.27
CA PHE A 632 -22.81 -10.72 17.89
C PHE A 632 -23.18 -9.24 17.83
N ASP A 633 -23.10 -8.54 18.95
CA ASP A 633 -23.49 -7.13 19.07
C ASP A 633 -22.69 -6.23 18.14
N TYR A 634 -21.37 -6.40 18.15
CA TYR A 634 -20.45 -5.64 17.29
C TYR A 634 -20.73 -5.89 15.81
N GLY A 635 -21.05 -7.13 15.42
CA GLY A 635 -21.36 -7.47 14.03
C GLY A 635 -22.63 -6.80 13.50
N PHE A 636 -23.69 -6.76 14.33
CA PHE A 636 -24.92 -6.06 13.99
C PHE A 636 -24.73 -4.56 13.88
N LEU A 637 -24.07 -3.94 14.86
CA LEU A 637 -23.82 -2.50 14.84
C LEU A 637 -22.91 -2.12 13.66
N SER A 638 -21.84 -2.88 13.40
CA SER A 638 -21.01 -2.65 12.22
C SER A 638 -21.81 -2.70 10.92
N GLY A 639 -22.75 -3.66 10.80
CA GLY A 639 -23.64 -3.79 9.64
C GLY A 639 -24.61 -2.61 9.51
N GLU A 640 -25.13 -2.07 10.61
CA GLU A 640 -25.99 -0.87 10.56
C GLU A 640 -25.21 0.38 10.14
N TYR A 641 -23.99 0.58 10.64
CA TYR A 641 -23.13 1.70 10.22
C TYR A 641 -22.67 1.53 8.76
N GLU A 642 -22.38 0.33 8.29
CA GLU A 642 -22.00 0.06 6.89
C GLU A 642 -23.15 0.43 5.92
N ARG A 643 -24.41 0.19 6.29
CA ARG A 643 -25.58 0.63 5.50
C ARG A 643 -25.69 2.16 5.39
N LEU A 644 -25.08 2.89 6.32
CA LEU A 644 -24.95 4.36 6.30
C LEU A 644 -23.68 4.83 5.62
N GLU A 645 -22.91 3.92 5.00
CA GLU A 645 -21.57 4.19 4.42
C GLU A 645 -20.58 4.76 5.44
N ARG A 646 -20.77 4.42 6.72
CA ARG A 646 -19.96 4.88 7.87
C ARG A 646 -19.16 3.71 8.45
N ARG A 647 -18.01 4.02 9.05
CA ARG A 647 -17.15 3.02 9.70
C ARG A 647 -17.46 2.96 11.19
N PHE A 648 -17.58 1.73 11.73
CA PHE A 648 -17.68 1.43 13.15
C PHE A 648 -16.45 0.63 13.57
N ARG A 649 -15.50 1.27 14.25
CA ARG A 649 -14.22 0.63 14.62
C ARG A 649 -13.84 1.00 16.05
N PHE A 650 -13.97 0.03 16.94
CA PHE A 650 -13.58 0.12 18.34
C PHE A 650 -12.80 -1.13 18.74
N PRO A 651 -11.87 -1.06 19.74
CA PRO A 651 -11.33 -2.25 20.36
C PRO A 651 -12.47 -3.01 21.04
N LYS A 652 -12.34 -4.33 21.10
CA LYS A 652 -13.41 -5.19 21.60
C LYS A 652 -12.96 -5.98 22.83
N LEU A 653 -13.79 -6.03 23.85
CA LEU A 653 -13.64 -6.92 24.97
C LEU A 653 -14.90 -7.80 25.12
N CYS A 654 -14.70 -9.12 25.18
CA CYS A 654 -15.80 -10.07 25.39
C CYS A 654 -15.84 -10.54 26.86
N THR A 655 -16.85 -10.14 27.60
CA THR A 655 -16.98 -10.57 29.01
C THR A 655 -17.12 -12.09 29.13
N CYS A 656 -17.87 -12.76 28.23
CA CYS A 656 -18.02 -14.22 28.21
C CYS A 656 -16.66 -14.93 28.03
N ALA A 657 -15.87 -14.53 27.04
CA ALA A 657 -14.56 -15.12 26.76
C ALA A 657 -13.56 -14.85 27.89
N THR A 658 -13.57 -13.62 28.43
CA THR A 658 -12.67 -13.21 29.49
C THR A 658 -13.01 -13.87 30.82
N MET A 659 -14.30 -14.00 31.17
CA MET A 659 -14.75 -14.75 32.35
C MET A 659 -14.32 -16.21 32.24
N ARG A 660 -14.44 -16.84 31.08
CA ARG A 660 -13.99 -18.24 30.87
C ARG A 660 -12.49 -18.40 31.11
N LYS A 661 -11.70 -17.40 30.71
CA LYS A 661 -10.23 -17.39 30.89
C LYS A 661 -9.80 -17.10 32.33
N GLN A 662 -10.40 -16.07 32.95
CA GLN A 662 -9.96 -15.57 34.26
C GLN A 662 -10.65 -16.25 35.45
N PHE A 663 -11.86 -16.75 35.24
CA PHE A 663 -12.70 -17.41 36.24
C PHE A 663 -13.16 -18.77 35.70
N PRO A 664 -12.24 -19.75 35.53
CA PRO A 664 -12.60 -21.08 35.02
C PRO A 664 -13.42 -21.91 36.00
N GLY A 665 -14.12 -22.92 35.52
CA GLY A 665 -14.82 -23.90 36.37
C GLY A 665 -16.34 -23.72 36.45
N HIS A 666 -16.93 -22.73 35.78
CA HIS A 666 -18.39 -22.58 35.74
C HIS A 666 -19.04 -23.59 34.80
N LYS A 667 -20.23 -24.05 35.15
CA LYS A 667 -21.03 -24.99 34.37
C LYS A 667 -21.45 -24.41 33.01
N SER A 668 -21.72 -23.10 32.97
CA SER A 668 -22.02 -22.32 31.77
C SER A 668 -21.49 -20.90 31.90
N TYR A 669 -21.15 -20.28 30.77
CA TYR A 669 -20.73 -18.88 30.69
C TYR A 669 -21.78 -18.00 29.99
N SER A 670 -23.06 -18.41 30.02
CA SER A 670 -24.17 -17.52 29.63
C SER A 670 -24.34 -16.42 30.67
N LEU A 671 -24.86 -15.25 30.23
CA LEU A 671 -25.06 -14.09 31.11
C LEU A 671 -25.89 -14.49 32.34
N ALA A 672 -27.02 -15.15 32.14
CA ALA A 672 -27.93 -15.60 33.21
C ALA A 672 -27.19 -16.49 34.24
N ASN A 673 -26.46 -17.52 33.78
CA ASN A 673 -25.72 -18.39 34.71
C ASN A 673 -24.65 -17.68 35.50
N LEU A 674 -23.93 -16.73 34.88
CA LEU A 674 -22.92 -15.95 35.60
C LEU A 674 -23.57 -14.96 36.58
N CYS A 675 -24.68 -14.35 36.22
CA CYS A 675 -25.43 -13.51 37.14
C CYS A 675 -25.89 -14.29 38.39
N ASP A 676 -26.42 -15.50 38.20
CA ASP A 676 -26.81 -16.37 39.33
C ASP A 676 -25.62 -16.73 40.23
N VAL A 677 -24.45 -17.02 39.64
CA VAL A 677 -23.25 -17.42 40.39
C VAL A 677 -22.66 -16.25 41.20
N TYR A 678 -22.71 -15.04 40.64
CA TYR A 678 -22.10 -13.86 41.26
C TYR A 678 -23.11 -12.93 41.97
N ASP A 679 -24.36 -13.37 42.14
CA ASP A 679 -25.44 -12.65 42.78
C ASP A 679 -25.70 -11.25 42.13
N ILE A 680 -25.66 -11.21 40.79
CA ILE A 680 -25.92 -10.04 39.98
C ILE A 680 -27.41 -10.00 39.61
N ASP A 681 -28.10 -8.88 39.94
CA ASP A 681 -29.52 -8.72 39.62
C ASP A 681 -29.76 -8.65 38.10
N LEU A 682 -30.54 -9.58 37.56
CA LEU A 682 -30.89 -9.68 36.15
C LEU A 682 -32.43 -9.52 35.94
N LYS A 683 -33.08 -8.63 36.71
CA LYS A 683 -34.51 -8.33 36.51
C LYS A 683 -34.74 -7.63 35.19
N GLY A 684 -35.56 -8.21 34.33
CA GLY A 684 -35.83 -7.69 32.99
C GLY A 684 -34.90 -8.25 31.91
N HIS A 685 -34.39 -9.47 32.09
CA HIS A 685 -33.62 -10.19 31.08
C HIS A 685 -34.28 -10.13 29.69
N HIS A 686 -33.48 -10.01 28.64
CA HIS A 686 -33.88 -9.70 27.27
C HIS A 686 -34.43 -8.27 27.06
N ARG A 687 -33.94 -7.31 27.82
CA ARG A 687 -34.03 -5.89 27.53
C ARG A 687 -32.58 -5.34 27.51
N ALA A 688 -32.19 -4.76 26.41
CA ALA A 688 -30.80 -4.44 26.12
C ALA A 688 -30.09 -3.67 27.26
N LEU A 689 -30.70 -2.67 27.86
CA LEU A 689 -30.07 -1.93 28.96
C LEU A 689 -29.90 -2.77 30.23
N CYS A 690 -30.83 -3.69 30.52
CA CYS A 690 -30.72 -4.57 31.69
C CYS A 690 -29.58 -5.57 31.52
N ASP A 691 -29.46 -6.16 30.35
CA ASP A 691 -28.41 -7.12 30.04
C ASP A 691 -27.03 -6.43 29.93
N ALA A 692 -26.97 -5.21 29.40
CA ALA A 692 -25.75 -4.37 29.44
C ALA A 692 -25.30 -4.04 30.88
N ARG A 693 -26.22 -3.71 31.80
CA ARG A 693 -25.88 -3.48 33.22
C ARG A 693 -25.36 -4.74 33.90
N ALA A 694 -25.96 -5.88 33.64
CA ALA A 694 -25.48 -7.16 34.18
C ALA A 694 -24.08 -7.51 33.64
N ALA A 695 -23.86 -7.34 32.34
CA ALA A 695 -22.56 -7.52 31.73
C ALA A 695 -21.51 -6.52 32.25
N ALA A 696 -21.94 -5.29 32.64
CA ALA A 696 -21.09 -4.28 33.27
C ALA A 696 -20.60 -4.72 34.65
N HIS A 697 -21.42 -5.36 35.46
CA HIS A 697 -20.98 -5.96 36.75
C HIS A 697 -19.96 -7.08 36.51
N LEU A 698 -20.15 -7.93 35.49
CA LEU A 698 -19.13 -8.94 35.13
C LEU A 698 -17.81 -8.29 34.68
N LEU A 699 -17.88 -7.17 33.94
CA LEU A 699 -16.69 -6.43 33.54
C LEU A 699 -15.95 -5.88 34.76
N ASN A 700 -16.65 -5.38 35.79
CA ASN A 700 -16.01 -4.91 37.01
C ASN A 700 -15.26 -6.05 37.75
N LEU A 701 -15.78 -7.27 37.79
CA LEU A 701 -15.04 -8.43 38.31
C LEU A 701 -13.79 -8.72 37.49
N ILE A 702 -13.89 -8.67 36.17
CA ILE A 702 -12.77 -8.84 35.23
C ILE A 702 -11.69 -7.77 35.49
N ASN A 703 -12.10 -6.49 35.54
CA ASN A 703 -11.19 -5.37 35.71
C ASN A 703 -10.53 -5.37 37.09
N GLY A 704 -11.25 -5.74 38.17
CA GLY A 704 -10.68 -5.92 39.49
C GLY A 704 -9.54 -6.97 39.51
N LYS A 705 -9.67 -8.03 38.69
CA LYS A 705 -8.59 -9.02 38.57
C LYS A 705 -7.45 -8.56 37.65
N ARG A 706 -7.70 -7.67 36.69
CA ARG A 706 -6.65 -7.05 35.84
C ARG A 706 -5.85 -6.02 36.63
N ASP A 707 -6.52 -5.27 37.51
CA ASP A 707 -5.90 -4.25 38.35
C ASP A 707 -4.92 -4.86 39.38
N THR A 708 -5.26 -6.02 39.94
CA THR A 708 -4.39 -6.74 40.90
C THR A 708 -3.17 -7.41 40.28
N GLY A 709 -3.04 -7.53 38.99
CA GLY A 709 -1.91 -7.99 38.15
C GLY A 709 -1.05 -9.17 38.68
N PRO A 710 -0.15 -9.75 37.87
CA PRO A 710 0.72 -10.84 38.33
C PRO A 710 1.80 -10.42 39.34
N ALA A 711 2.03 -9.13 39.58
CA ALA A 711 3.04 -8.63 40.53
C ALA A 711 2.63 -8.82 42.01
N THR A 712 1.33 -8.77 42.33
CA THR A 712 0.83 -8.94 43.69
C THR A 712 0.78 -10.40 44.15
N LEU A 713 0.79 -11.37 43.24
CA LEU A 713 0.86 -12.78 43.60
C LEU A 713 2.28 -13.23 44.08
N ALA A 714 3.33 -12.49 43.68
CA ALA A 714 4.68 -12.74 44.15
C ALA A 714 4.93 -12.14 45.56
N GLU A 715 4.23 -11.06 45.93
CA GLU A 715 4.30 -10.45 47.27
C GLU A 715 3.45 -11.18 48.33
N GLN A 716 2.43 -11.94 47.90
CA GLN A 716 1.63 -12.77 48.82
C GLN A 716 2.21 -14.17 49.03
N ALA A 717 3.26 -14.55 48.28
CA ALA A 717 3.96 -15.82 48.40
C ALA A 717 5.35 -15.69 49.08
N ALA A 718 5.75 -14.46 49.46
CA ALA A 718 6.93 -14.16 50.27
C ALA A 718 6.51 -13.79 51.70
#